data_91a1836fd097fd7f9659d54488a817d5
#
_entry.id   91a1836fd097fd7f9659d54488a817d5
#
_cell.length_a   1.000
_cell.length_b   1.000
_cell.length_c   1.000
_cell.angle_alpha   90.00
_cell.angle_beta   90.00
_cell.angle_gamma   90.00
#
_symmetry.space_group_name_H-M   'P 1'
#
loop_
_entity.id
_entity.type
_entity.pdbx_description
1 polymer ?
#
loop_
_entity_poly.entity_id
_entity_poly.type
_entity_poly.pdbx_seq_one_letter_code
_entity_poly.pdbx_strand_id
1 'polypeptide(L)'
;MTSPKRLMLIDGHSMAFRAFYALPAEKFSTSSGQCTNAVYGFVSMLSNLISKEKPTHIAAAFDVGRTTFRSEMFPEYKAQRESAPEEFKGQVGLIKELLETLGIATLEKENYEADDIIATLATEATAEGDFETLIVTGDRDSFQLVNDATTVLYPMKGVSVLHRFTPEAVEEKYGLTPQQYPDFAALRGDPSDNMPGIPGVGEKTAQKWIVGYGSLAQLLEQADSVKGKVGEKLRERVEQVRLNRELTEMVKNLDLPYKPEDLEFRQADIVAIADAFDSLEFGNQLRQRVLATLPNLGSDSDQSQQMQPSTGTGNASAGSDVDLSSVEVAEQPLAEFLETPGGRAVVCAGSAKPGDGDCTALAIVDEDYRGVIIRTSEMSENDERALAQWLASEQPKFFHGAKAAWHMLRGRGFDLDGIAHDTLLAAYLLLPGQRTYDLHDVYQRHTKKTLDIEQPSGQMSLLDDAADDSAALKYLLHEAAAVMELSVVLTQQLQEIESFELYVDLELPLVPILAQMEAVGIAVDIDKLQELKDHFQLKVNEAQDAARELAGDPNLNLSSPKQLQVVLFDTLEMPKTKKTKTGYSTAAKEIEALAKNHPHPFLDQLLAHRENQKMKTTLEGLIKCVAADGRIHTTYKQTVTSTGRLSSTDPNLQNIPVRTPAGREIRSAFVVGDGYDTLLTADYSQIEMRVMAHLSEDAGLVEAYRQGEDLHNYVGSRVFEVPVEEVTPELRRRVKAMSYGLVYGLSAYGLSGQLDITPGEAKSIMNNYFKRFGGVKAYLDGAVAQARQSGYTETMFGRRRYLPELDSDNRVVRENAERAALNAPIQGTAADIIKVAMLRVDAALRDAGVRSRVLLQVHDELVVEVAKGELDKVRTIVENEMDNAIELSVPLEVSSGHGSNWDEAAH
;
A
#
# COMPACT_ATOMS: atom_id res chain seq x y z
N MET A 1 5.40 -24.36 -43.05
CA MET A 1 4.73 -25.03 -41.94
C MET A 1 4.31 -23.91 -41.01
N THR A 2 3.02 -23.72 -40.82
CA THR A 2 2.47 -22.80 -39.83
C THR A 2 2.91 -23.30 -38.46
N SER A 3 3.39 -22.40 -37.60
CA SER A 3 3.72 -22.77 -36.21
C SER A 3 2.50 -23.39 -35.54
N PRO A 4 2.67 -24.45 -34.73
CA PRO A 4 1.54 -25.10 -34.06
C PRO A 4 0.81 -24.06 -33.19
N LYS A 5 -0.53 -24.12 -33.16
CA LYS A 5 -1.35 -23.33 -32.26
C LYS A 5 -1.01 -23.71 -30.82
N ARG A 6 -0.91 -22.76 -29.92
CA ARG A 6 -0.60 -23.02 -28.50
C ARG A 6 -1.80 -22.65 -27.64
N LEU A 7 -2.43 -23.65 -27.01
CA LEU A 7 -3.57 -23.49 -26.11
C LEU A 7 -3.08 -23.47 -24.66
N MET A 8 -3.43 -22.43 -23.90
CA MET A 8 -3.17 -22.36 -22.46
C MET A 8 -4.48 -22.43 -21.68
N LEU A 9 -4.62 -23.44 -20.84
CA LEU A 9 -5.77 -23.67 -19.97
C LEU A 9 -5.36 -23.45 -18.52
N ILE A 10 -6.02 -22.56 -17.83
CA ILE A 10 -5.68 -22.14 -16.46
C ILE A 10 -6.77 -22.58 -15.50
N ASP A 11 -6.37 -23.29 -14.43
CA ASP A 11 -7.22 -23.53 -13.27
C ASP A 11 -7.32 -22.25 -12.43
N GLY A 12 -8.40 -21.52 -12.62
CA GLY A 12 -8.60 -20.20 -12.07
C GLY A 12 -8.67 -20.19 -10.53
N HIS A 13 -9.39 -21.15 -9.94
CA HIS A 13 -9.49 -21.22 -8.48
C HIS A 13 -8.18 -21.61 -7.81
N SER A 14 -7.51 -22.65 -8.31
CA SER A 14 -6.23 -23.09 -7.78
C SER A 14 -5.19 -21.98 -7.84
N MET A 15 -5.12 -21.24 -8.97
CA MET A 15 -4.18 -20.16 -9.14
C MET A 15 -4.52 -18.93 -8.30
N ALA A 16 -5.81 -18.57 -8.16
CA ALA A 16 -6.27 -17.49 -7.29
C ALA A 16 -5.95 -17.75 -5.81
N PHE A 17 -6.17 -18.98 -5.32
CA PHE A 17 -5.80 -19.37 -3.96
C PHE A 17 -4.28 -19.29 -3.73
N ARG A 18 -3.48 -19.74 -4.67
CA ARG A 18 -2.01 -19.64 -4.57
C ARG A 18 -1.54 -18.18 -4.55
N ALA A 19 -2.11 -17.33 -5.39
CA ALA A 19 -1.83 -15.90 -5.41
C ALA A 19 -2.21 -15.25 -4.08
N PHE A 20 -3.38 -15.57 -3.52
CA PHE A 20 -3.83 -15.09 -2.22
C PHE A 20 -2.85 -15.40 -1.08
N TYR A 21 -2.35 -16.64 -1.02
CA TYR A 21 -1.40 -17.03 0.03
C TYR A 21 0.05 -16.58 -0.22
N ALA A 22 0.40 -16.20 -1.44
CA ALA A 22 1.72 -15.70 -1.77
C ALA A 22 1.94 -14.25 -1.34
N LEU A 23 0.87 -13.45 -1.27
CA LEU A 23 0.91 -12.02 -0.98
C LEU A 23 0.10 -11.69 0.30
N PRO A 24 0.63 -10.86 1.21
CA PRO A 24 -0.10 -10.48 2.43
C PRO A 24 -1.27 -9.54 2.09
N ALA A 25 -2.49 -9.90 2.50
CA ALA A 25 -3.70 -9.13 2.21
C ALA A 25 -3.63 -7.68 2.71
N GLU A 26 -2.98 -7.45 3.86
CA GLU A 26 -2.84 -6.13 4.46
C GLU A 26 -2.05 -5.12 3.58
N LYS A 27 -1.26 -5.63 2.61
CA LYS A 27 -0.48 -4.80 1.70
C LYS A 27 -1.12 -4.62 0.32
N PHE A 28 -2.21 -5.33 0.07
CA PHE A 28 -2.88 -5.36 -1.23
C PHE A 28 -4.39 -5.20 -1.02
N SER A 29 -4.78 -4.01 -0.57
CA SER A 29 -6.17 -3.60 -0.47
C SER A 29 -6.33 -2.24 -1.12
N THR A 30 -7.48 -1.99 -1.73
CA THR A 30 -7.83 -0.66 -2.22
C THR A 30 -8.05 0.30 -1.07
N SER A 31 -8.09 1.59 -1.35
CA SER A 31 -8.46 2.63 -0.38
C SER A 31 -9.84 2.42 0.22
N SER A 32 -10.75 1.74 -0.50
CA SER A 32 -12.07 1.32 -0.03
C SER A 32 -12.07 0.05 0.83
N GLY A 33 -10.89 -0.54 1.10
CA GLY A 33 -10.75 -1.75 1.93
C GLY A 33 -11.00 -3.07 1.20
N GLN A 34 -11.24 -3.05 -0.12
CA GLN A 34 -11.36 -4.25 -0.93
C GLN A 34 -10.00 -4.96 -1.03
N CYS A 35 -9.90 -6.19 -0.53
CA CYS A 35 -8.68 -6.99 -0.70
C CYS A 35 -8.47 -7.37 -2.15
N THR A 36 -7.26 -7.17 -2.67
CA THR A 36 -6.88 -7.38 -4.08
C THR A 36 -5.62 -8.23 -4.27
N ASN A 37 -5.07 -8.80 -3.18
CA ASN A 37 -3.83 -9.57 -3.23
C ASN A 37 -3.90 -10.80 -4.14
N ALA A 38 -5.03 -11.52 -4.18
CA ALA A 38 -5.23 -12.64 -5.09
C ALA A 38 -5.29 -12.17 -6.55
N VAL A 39 -6.03 -11.06 -6.80
CA VAL A 39 -6.16 -10.47 -8.14
C VAL A 39 -4.80 -10.03 -8.66
N TYR A 40 -4.05 -9.24 -7.87
CA TYR A 40 -2.71 -8.77 -8.22
C TYR A 40 -1.75 -9.91 -8.53
N GLY A 41 -1.71 -10.91 -7.64
CA GLY A 41 -0.83 -12.07 -7.80
C GLY A 41 -1.20 -12.92 -9.03
N PHE A 42 -2.50 -13.10 -9.28
CA PHE A 42 -3.01 -13.82 -10.44
C PHE A 42 -2.63 -13.12 -11.75
N VAL A 43 -2.90 -11.83 -11.88
CA VAL A 43 -2.59 -11.03 -13.07
C VAL A 43 -1.08 -10.94 -13.32
N SER A 44 -0.29 -10.78 -12.24
CA SER A 44 1.17 -10.77 -12.36
C SER A 44 1.73 -12.11 -12.86
N MET A 45 1.17 -13.23 -12.41
CA MET A 45 1.50 -14.57 -12.91
C MET A 45 1.05 -14.74 -14.36
N LEU A 46 -0.17 -14.34 -14.69
CA LEU A 46 -0.75 -14.44 -16.03
C LEU A 46 0.12 -13.70 -17.07
N SER A 47 0.49 -12.43 -16.77
CA SER A 47 1.39 -11.65 -17.62
C SER A 47 2.72 -12.38 -17.88
N ASN A 48 3.34 -12.94 -16.83
CA ASN A 48 4.58 -13.71 -16.98
C ASN A 48 4.39 -14.97 -17.84
N LEU A 49 3.25 -15.67 -17.68
CA LEU A 49 2.91 -16.86 -18.47
C LEU A 49 2.73 -16.51 -19.95
N ILE A 50 1.94 -15.48 -20.25
CA ILE A 50 1.70 -15.05 -21.64
C ILE A 50 3.01 -14.62 -22.30
N SER A 51 3.84 -13.82 -21.62
CA SER A 51 5.14 -13.37 -22.13
C SER A 51 6.08 -14.53 -22.45
N LYS A 52 6.14 -15.53 -21.54
CA LYS A 52 7.08 -16.65 -21.66
C LYS A 52 6.62 -17.73 -22.63
N GLU A 53 5.36 -18.12 -22.52
CA GLU A 53 4.81 -19.26 -23.28
C GLU A 53 4.19 -18.83 -24.62
N LYS A 54 3.85 -17.55 -24.78
CA LYS A 54 3.27 -16.96 -26.01
C LYS A 54 2.09 -17.79 -26.57
N PRO A 55 1.04 -18.02 -25.77
CA PRO A 55 -0.12 -18.77 -26.23
C PRO A 55 -0.85 -18.01 -27.35
N THR A 56 -1.42 -18.75 -28.30
CA THR A 56 -2.33 -18.20 -29.32
C THR A 56 -3.79 -18.30 -28.88
N HIS A 57 -4.10 -19.27 -28.00
CA HIS A 57 -5.42 -19.52 -27.44
C HIS A 57 -5.30 -19.65 -25.93
N ILE A 58 -6.25 -19.08 -25.19
CA ILE A 58 -6.19 -19.05 -23.71
C ILE A 58 -7.60 -19.06 -23.11
N ALA A 59 -7.77 -19.80 -22.03
CA ALA A 59 -8.96 -19.74 -21.19
C ALA A 59 -8.64 -20.05 -19.73
N ALA A 60 -9.46 -19.53 -18.82
CA ALA A 60 -9.43 -19.86 -17.41
C ALA A 60 -10.74 -20.55 -16.99
N ALA A 61 -10.64 -21.72 -16.38
CA ALA A 61 -11.77 -22.47 -15.87
C ALA A 61 -11.95 -22.21 -14.37
N PHE A 62 -13.21 -22.10 -13.95
CA PHE A 62 -13.59 -21.85 -12.56
C PHE A 62 -14.68 -22.80 -12.09
N ASP A 63 -14.66 -23.15 -10.80
CA ASP A 63 -15.73 -23.90 -10.16
C ASP A 63 -16.93 -22.98 -9.88
N VAL A 64 -18.14 -23.46 -10.18
CA VAL A 64 -19.39 -22.71 -9.89
C VAL A 64 -19.73 -22.79 -8.39
N GLY A 65 -19.44 -23.90 -7.73
CA GLY A 65 -19.79 -24.12 -6.34
C GLY A 65 -19.12 -25.33 -5.71
N ARG A 66 -19.59 -25.72 -4.53
CA ARG A 66 -19.06 -26.89 -3.79
C ARG A 66 -19.78 -28.22 -4.11
N THR A 67 -20.95 -28.14 -4.71
CA THR A 67 -21.76 -29.32 -5.04
C THR A 67 -21.46 -29.73 -6.46
N THR A 68 -20.91 -30.93 -6.62
CA THR A 68 -20.58 -31.52 -7.92
C THR A 68 -21.04 -32.98 -7.89
N PHE A 69 -21.08 -33.65 -9.05
CA PHE A 69 -21.40 -35.06 -9.11
C PHE A 69 -20.52 -35.93 -8.20
N ARG A 70 -19.24 -35.51 -7.96
CA ARG A 70 -18.34 -36.18 -7.01
C ARG A 70 -18.82 -36.09 -5.57
N SER A 71 -19.36 -34.97 -5.16
CA SER A 71 -19.93 -34.81 -3.82
C SER A 71 -21.28 -35.53 -3.66
N GLU A 72 -22.01 -35.77 -4.77
CA GLU A 72 -23.20 -36.61 -4.78
C GLU A 72 -22.82 -38.10 -4.65
N MET A 73 -21.75 -38.54 -5.33
CA MET A 73 -21.22 -39.93 -5.23
C MET A 73 -20.60 -40.21 -3.87
N PHE A 74 -19.89 -39.24 -3.28
CA PHE A 74 -19.19 -39.35 -2.00
C PHE A 74 -19.37 -38.08 -1.18
N PRO A 75 -20.33 -38.01 -0.26
CA PRO A 75 -20.65 -36.81 0.51
C PRO A 75 -19.49 -36.26 1.34
N GLU A 76 -18.51 -37.08 1.72
CA GLU A 76 -17.32 -36.69 2.42
C GLU A 76 -16.24 -36.07 1.49
N TYR A 77 -16.42 -36.12 0.18
CA TYR A 77 -15.48 -35.55 -0.81
C TYR A 77 -15.32 -34.04 -0.57
N LYS A 78 -14.09 -33.60 -0.32
CA LYS A 78 -13.74 -32.19 0.00
C LYS A 78 -14.49 -31.57 1.20
N ALA A 79 -15.23 -32.38 2.01
CA ALA A 79 -16.04 -31.88 3.11
C ALA A 79 -15.23 -31.24 4.25
N GLN A 80 -13.95 -31.57 4.38
CA GLN A 80 -13.05 -31.00 5.40
C GLN A 80 -12.44 -29.66 4.98
N ARG A 81 -12.64 -29.19 3.75
CA ARG A 81 -12.13 -27.90 3.29
C ARG A 81 -12.81 -26.78 4.07
N GLU A 82 -12.01 -26.01 4.81
CA GLU A 82 -12.48 -24.81 5.51
C GLU A 82 -13.13 -23.82 4.51
N SER A 83 -13.99 -22.96 5.00
CA SER A 83 -14.52 -21.86 4.20
C SER A 83 -13.37 -20.95 3.77
N ALA A 84 -13.43 -20.42 2.56
CA ALA A 84 -12.46 -19.44 2.11
C ALA A 84 -12.36 -18.27 3.11
N PRO A 85 -11.16 -17.72 3.37
CA PRO A 85 -11.01 -16.53 4.21
C PRO A 85 -11.91 -15.38 3.74
N GLU A 86 -12.39 -14.57 4.67
CA GLU A 86 -13.25 -13.42 4.34
C GLU A 86 -12.55 -12.47 3.34
N GLU A 87 -11.24 -12.29 3.50
CA GLU A 87 -10.41 -11.45 2.62
C GLU A 87 -10.28 -12.01 1.19
N PHE A 88 -10.55 -13.30 0.98
CA PHE A 88 -10.56 -13.93 -0.34
C PHE A 88 -11.91 -13.80 -1.05
N LYS A 89 -12.99 -13.64 -0.27
CA LYS A 89 -14.33 -13.51 -0.84
C LYS A 89 -14.41 -12.31 -1.78
N GLY A 90 -15.05 -12.50 -2.91
CA GLY A 90 -15.19 -11.49 -3.97
C GLY A 90 -13.99 -11.39 -4.92
N GLN A 91 -12.77 -11.78 -4.52
CA GLN A 91 -11.61 -11.64 -5.41
C GLN A 91 -11.66 -12.54 -6.65
N VAL A 92 -12.34 -13.69 -6.59
CA VAL A 92 -12.55 -14.56 -7.77
C VAL A 92 -13.45 -13.87 -8.80
N GLY A 93 -14.49 -13.16 -8.35
CA GLY A 93 -15.33 -12.33 -9.23
C GLY A 93 -14.51 -11.27 -9.96
N LEU A 94 -13.70 -10.52 -9.22
CA LEU A 94 -12.80 -9.50 -9.78
C LEU A 94 -11.79 -10.09 -10.78
N ILE A 95 -11.25 -11.30 -10.50
CA ILE A 95 -10.36 -11.98 -11.46
C ILE A 95 -11.11 -12.30 -12.76
N LYS A 96 -12.34 -12.81 -12.69
CA LYS A 96 -13.14 -13.11 -13.89
C LYS A 96 -13.44 -11.85 -14.70
N GLU A 97 -13.91 -10.79 -14.06
CA GLU A 97 -14.18 -9.50 -14.69
C GLU A 97 -12.94 -8.95 -15.39
N LEU A 98 -11.79 -9.04 -14.72
CA LEU A 98 -10.53 -8.58 -15.30
C LEU A 98 -10.07 -9.46 -16.47
N LEU A 99 -10.22 -10.79 -16.40
CA LEU A 99 -9.92 -11.69 -17.51
C LEU A 99 -10.79 -11.39 -18.74
N GLU A 100 -12.08 -11.14 -18.55
CA GLU A 100 -12.98 -10.73 -19.63
C GLU A 100 -12.54 -9.41 -20.26
N THR A 101 -12.15 -8.42 -19.44
CA THR A 101 -11.61 -7.13 -19.89
C THR A 101 -10.31 -7.31 -20.69
N LEU A 102 -9.46 -8.28 -20.31
CA LEU A 102 -8.24 -8.63 -21.03
C LEU A 102 -8.49 -9.46 -22.30
N GLY A 103 -9.74 -9.76 -22.63
CA GLY A 103 -10.12 -10.57 -23.79
C GLY A 103 -9.87 -12.07 -23.62
N ILE A 104 -9.78 -12.57 -22.36
CA ILE A 104 -9.52 -13.97 -22.03
C ILE A 104 -10.82 -14.64 -21.62
N ALA A 105 -11.15 -15.78 -22.24
CA ALA A 105 -12.37 -16.53 -21.96
C ALA A 105 -12.36 -17.12 -20.54
N THR A 106 -13.47 -16.93 -19.80
CA THR A 106 -13.74 -17.57 -18.51
C THR A 106 -14.78 -18.67 -18.70
N LEU A 107 -14.53 -19.85 -18.15
CA LEU A 107 -15.35 -21.05 -18.36
C LEU A 107 -15.84 -21.61 -17.02
N GLU A 108 -17.11 -21.96 -16.98
CA GLU A 108 -17.77 -22.59 -15.84
C GLU A 108 -18.80 -23.61 -16.31
N LYS A 109 -19.00 -24.68 -15.53
CA LYS A 109 -20.03 -25.68 -15.80
C LYS A 109 -20.67 -26.14 -14.49
N GLU A 110 -21.97 -26.01 -14.38
CA GLU A 110 -22.71 -26.52 -13.21
C GLU A 110 -22.52 -28.02 -13.06
N ASN A 111 -22.41 -28.49 -11.82
CA ASN A 111 -22.22 -29.88 -11.43
C ASN A 111 -20.83 -30.50 -11.77
N TYR A 112 -19.92 -29.75 -12.39
CA TYR A 112 -18.56 -30.17 -12.72
C TYR A 112 -17.52 -29.23 -12.13
N GLU A 113 -16.28 -29.73 -12.00
CA GLU A 113 -15.15 -28.95 -11.51
C GLU A 113 -14.37 -28.33 -12.68
N ALA A 114 -13.60 -27.28 -12.41
CA ALA A 114 -12.73 -26.64 -13.40
C ALA A 114 -11.80 -27.64 -14.11
N ASP A 115 -11.33 -28.65 -13.37
CA ASP A 115 -10.46 -29.71 -13.89
C ASP A 115 -11.14 -30.53 -14.98
N ASP A 116 -12.46 -30.77 -14.90
CA ASP A 116 -13.22 -31.50 -15.93
C ASP A 116 -13.37 -30.68 -17.23
N ILE A 117 -13.53 -29.37 -17.10
CA ILE A 117 -13.55 -28.44 -18.23
C ILE A 117 -12.19 -28.46 -18.94
N ILE A 118 -11.11 -28.33 -18.16
CA ILE A 118 -9.73 -28.35 -18.65
C ILE A 118 -9.44 -29.71 -19.34
N ALA A 119 -9.84 -30.83 -18.72
CA ALA A 119 -9.64 -32.14 -19.25
C ALA A 119 -10.38 -32.36 -20.59
N THR A 120 -11.58 -31.83 -20.70
CA THR A 120 -12.38 -31.91 -21.95
C THR A 120 -11.68 -31.13 -23.07
N LEU A 121 -11.33 -29.85 -22.84
CA LEU A 121 -10.68 -29.01 -23.85
C LEU A 121 -9.29 -29.53 -24.24
N ALA A 122 -8.49 -30.01 -23.29
CA ALA A 122 -7.18 -30.59 -23.58
C ALA A 122 -7.30 -31.89 -24.40
N THR A 123 -8.35 -32.71 -24.16
CA THR A 123 -8.60 -33.91 -24.91
C THR A 123 -9.07 -33.62 -26.35
N GLU A 124 -9.96 -32.64 -26.53
CA GLU A 124 -10.41 -32.17 -27.84
C GLU A 124 -9.22 -31.56 -28.63
N ALA A 125 -8.41 -30.70 -28.03
CA ALA A 125 -7.22 -30.11 -28.66
C ALA A 125 -6.21 -31.20 -29.11
N THR A 126 -6.02 -32.24 -28.29
CA THR A 126 -5.15 -33.39 -28.66
C THR A 126 -5.73 -34.18 -29.84
N ALA A 127 -7.06 -34.34 -29.88
CA ALA A 127 -7.73 -35.06 -30.96
C ALA A 127 -7.71 -34.29 -32.29
N GLU A 128 -7.75 -32.97 -32.27
CA GLU A 128 -7.59 -32.09 -33.45
C GLU A 128 -6.17 -32.14 -34.03
N GLY A 129 -5.16 -32.34 -33.19
CA GLY A 129 -3.77 -32.56 -33.60
C GLY A 129 -2.97 -31.30 -33.99
N ASP A 130 -3.60 -30.11 -33.96
CA ASP A 130 -3.00 -28.85 -34.36
C ASP A 130 -2.51 -28.00 -33.15
N PHE A 131 -2.78 -28.46 -31.91
CA PHE A 131 -2.48 -27.73 -30.69
C PHE A 131 -1.33 -28.33 -29.88
N GLU A 132 -0.47 -27.45 -29.38
CA GLU A 132 0.36 -27.71 -28.19
C GLU A 132 -0.41 -27.16 -26.97
N THR A 133 -0.80 -28.03 -26.04
CA THR A 133 -1.61 -27.63 -24.88
C THR A 133 -0.79 -27.48 -23.62
N LEU A 134 -0.93 -26.35 -22.93
CA LEU A 134 -0.32 -26.03 -21.64
C LEU A 134 -1.42 -25.93 -20.57
N ILE A 135 -1.38 -26.78 -19.56
CA ILE A 135 -2.32 -26.73 -18.42
C ILE A 135 -1.62 -26.12 -17.23
N VAL A 136 -2.12 -24.99 -16.71
CA VAL A 136 -1.58 -24.28 -15.53
C VAL A 136 -2.48 -24.60 -14.34
N THR A 137 -2.05 -25.51 -13.47
CA THR A 137 -2.81 -25.91 -12.28
C THR A 137 -1.92 -26.32 -11.13
N GLY A 138 -2.42 -26.16 -9.90
CA GLY A 138 -1.80 -26.71 -8.70
C GLY A 138 -2.30 -28.10 -8.33
N ASP A 139 -3.17 -28.69 -9.12
CA ASP A 139 -3.70 -30.04 -8.92
C ASP A 139 -2.83 -31.10 -9.62
N ARG A 140 -2.46 -32.13 -8.89
CA ARG A 140 -1.65 -33.24 -9.41
C ARG A 140 -2.46 -34.24 -10.23
N ASP A 141 -3.77 -34.25 -10.03
CA ASP A 141 -4.63 -35.18 -10.79
C ASP A 141 -4.65 -34.82 -12.27
N SER A 142 -4.32 -33.57 -12.64
CA SER A 142 -4.11 -33.12 -14.02
C SER A 142 -2.94 -33.82 -14.72
N PHE A 143 -2.04 -34.53 -13.98
CA PHE A 143 -0.97 -35.32 -14.62
C PHE A 143 -1.50 -36.45 -15.50
N GLN A 144 -2.74 -36.91 -15.28
CA GLN A 144 -3.42 -37.88 -16.14
C GLN A 144 -3.69 -37.37 -17.57
N LEU A 145 -3.59 -36.05 -17.80
CA LEU A 145 -3.83 -35.40 -19.09
C LEU A 145 -2.55 -35.24 -19.91
N VAL A 146 -1.38 -35.46 -19.28
CA VAL A 146 -0.09 -35.26 -19.91
C VAL A 146 0.12 -36.30 -21.04
N ASN A 147 0.51 -35.78 -22.20
CA ASN A 147 0.87 -36.60 -23.39
C ASN A 147 1.86 -35.76 -24.25
N ASP A 148 2.20 -36.28 -25.46
CA ASP A 148 3.16 -35.61 -26.34
C ASP A 148 2.73 -34.20 -26.79
N ALA A 149 1.40 -33.92 -26.79
CA ALA A 149 0.84 -32.61 -27.14
C ALA A 149 0.43 -31.77 -25.92
N THR A 150 0.35 -32.36 -24.72
CA THR A 150 -0.16 -31.70 -23.50
C THR A 150 0.89 -31.74 -22.39
N THR A 151 1.27 -30.56 -21.90
CA THR A 151 2.21 -30.37 -20.79
C THR A 151 1.50 -29.67 -19.60
N VAL A 152 1.72 -30.14 -18.37
CA VAL A 152 1.24 -29.48 -17.16
C VAL A 152 2.31 -28.57 -16.58
N LEU A 153 1.98 -27.31 -16.38
CA LEU A 153 2.79 -26.30 -15.70
C LEU A 153 2.36 -26.23 -14.23
N TYR A 154 3.15 -26.87 -13.37
CA TYR A 154 2.83 -27.03 -11.94
C TYR A 154 3.63 -26.05 -11.08
N PRO A 155 3.00 -25.17 -10.26
CA PRO A 155 3.69 -24.22 -9.42
C PRO A 155 4.34 -24.90 -8.21
N MET A 156 5.67 -24.76 -8.10
CA MET A 156 6.47 -25.38 -7.01
C MET A 156 6.61 -24.45 -5.81
N LYS A 157 6.85 -23.15 -6.02
CA LYS A 157 7.04 -22.16 -4.96
C LYS A 157 6.40 -20.83 -5.36
N GLY A 158 5.37 -20.42 -4.62
CA GLY A 158 4.58 -19.25 -4.99
C GLY A 158 3.91 -19.43 -6.36
N VAL A 159 3.82 -18.33 -7.11
CA VAL A 159 3.20 -18.28 -8.45
C VAL A 159 4.22 -18.05 -9.58
N SER A 160 5.50 -17.86 -9.26
CA SER A 160 6.53 -17.45 -10.23
C SER A 160 7.40 -18.61 -10.75
N VAL A 161 7.50 -19.73 -10.02
CA VAL A 161 8.35 -20.87 -10.41
C VAL A 161 7.47 -22.06 -10.77
N LEU A 162 7.36 -22.34 -12.07
CA LEU A 162 6.58 -23.44 -12.63
C LEU A 162 7.50 -24.58 -13.07
N HIS A 163 7.13 -25.80 -12.73
CA HIS A 163 7.78 -27.02 -13.22
C HIS A 163 6.96 -27.60 -14.37
N ARG A 164 7.63 -27.96 -15.47
CA ARG A 164 6.99 -28.56 -16.65
C ARG A 164 6.93 -30.06 -16.48
N PHE A 165 5.73 -30.63 -16.49
CA PHE A 165 5.48 -32.05 -16.47
C PHE A 165 5.13 -32.53 -17.89
N THR A 166 6.12 -33.11 -18.55
CA THR A 166 5.98 -33.91 -19.77
C THR A 166 5.77 -35.37 -19.37
N PRO A 167 5.46 -36.32 -20.33
CA PRO A 167 5.40 -37.72 -20.02
C PRO A 167 6.66 -38.25 -19.32
N GLU A 168 7.84 -37.83 -19.78
CA GLU A 168 9.14 -38.23 -19.18
C GLU A 168 9.31 -37.69 -17.78
N ALA A 169 8.90 -36.44 -17.51
CA ALA A 169 8.99 -35.83 -16.19
C ALA A 169 8.02 -36.47 -15.18
N VAL A 170 6.86 -36.92 -15.60
CA VAL A 170 5.94 -37.75 -14.79
C VAL A 170 6.57 -39.09 -14.46
N GLU A 171 7.15 -39.76 -15.46
CA GLU A 171 7.79 -41.08 -15.31
C GLU A 171 9.04 -40.96 -14.41
N GLU A 172 9.88 -39.95 -14.61
CA GLU A 172 11.06 -39.71 -13.77
C GLU A 172 10.68 -39.50 -12.30
N LYS A 173 9.62 -38.74 -12.04
CA LYS A 173 9.23 -38.40 -10.67
C LYS A 173 8.46 -39.51 -9.97
N TYR A 174 7.54 -40.15 -10.65
CA TYR A 174 6.61 -41.11 -10.04
C TYR A 174 6.87 -42.57 -10.47
N GLY A 175 7.69 -42.80 -11.49
CA GLY A 175 7.94 -44.10 -12.06
C GLY A 175 6.68 -44.72 -12.74
N LEU A 176 5.79 -43.89 -13.25
CA LEU A 176 4.49 -44.22 -13.81
C LEU A 176 4.27 -43.44 -15.09
N THR A 177 3.53 -44.00 -16.04
CA THR A 177 3.01 -43.22 -17.16
C THR A 177 1.89 -42.29 -16.69
N PRO A 178 1.63 -41.14 -17.38
CA PRO A 178 0.51 -40.28 -17.07
C PRO A 178 -0.84 -41.00 -16.93
N GLN A 179 -1.10 -41.99 -17.80
CA GLN A 179 -2.34 -42.77 -17.80
C GLN A 179 -2.48 -43.68 -16.58
N GLN A 180 -1.37 -44.02 -15.92
CA GLN A 180 -1.37 -44.82 -14.68
C GLN A 180 -1.53 -43.97 -13.43
N TYR A 181 -1.45 -42.62 -13.55
CA TYR A 181 -1.51 -41.73 -12.40
C TYR A 181 -2.82 -41.80 -11.60
N PRO A 182 -4.02 -41.85 -12.23
CA PRO A 182 -5.29 -42.02 -11.49
C PRO A 182 -5.36 -43.32 -10.69
N ASP A 183 -4.83 -44.43 -11.25
CA ASP A 183 -4.76 -45.72 -10.57
C ASP A 183 -3.88 -45.66 -9.32
N PHE A 184 -2.74 -44.99 -9.44
CA PHE A 184 -1.82 -44.72 -8.33
C PHE A 184 -2.46 -43.84 -7.24
N ALA A 185 -3.14 -42.74 -7.63
CA ALA A 185 -3.80 -41.85 -6.72
C ALA A 185 -4.94 -42.53 -5.95
N ALA A 186 -5.73 -43.38 -6.63
CA ALA A 186 -6.80 -44.15 -6.01
C ALA A 186 -6.32 -45.09 -4.90
N LEU A 187 -5.16 -45.72 -5.07
CA LEU A 187 -4.54 -46.60 -4.06
C LEU A 187 -3.99 -45.82 -2.86
N ARG A 188 -3.32 -44.71 -3.12
CA ARG A 188 -2.69 -43.89 -2.09
C ARG A 188 -3.74 -43.12 -1.28
N GLY A 189 -4.84 -42.76 -1.93
CA GLY A 189 -5.79 -41.79 -1.47
C GLY A 189 -5.27 -40.34 -1.59
N ASP A 190 -6.15 -39.39 -1.37
CA ASP A 190 -5.79 -37.95 -1.29
C ASP A 190 -6.42 -37.31 -0.07
N PRO A 191 -5.59 -36.94 0.94
CA PRO A 191 -6.08 -36.25 2.13
C PRO A 191 -6.64 -34.84 1.84
N SER A 192 -6.19 -34.16 0.76
CA SER A 192 -6.70 -32.83 0.39
C SER A 192 -8.15 -32.88 -0.11
N ASP A 193 -8.55 -34.00 -0.68
CA ASP A 193 -9.88 -34.27 -1.18
C ASP A 193 -10.70 -35.17 -0.26
N ASN A 194 -10.14 -35.48 0.92
CA ASN A 194 -10.73 -36.39 1.90
C ASN A 194 -10.98 -37.82 1.36
N MET A 195 -10.18 -38.25 0.42
CA MET A 195 -10.23 -39.59 -0.14
C MET A 195 -9.34 -40.55 0.66
N PRO A 196 -9.88 -41.53 1.39
CA PRO A 196 -9.09 -42.43 2.20
C PRO A 196 -8.33 -43.45 1.34
N GLY A 197 -7.03 -43.51 1.49
CA GLY A 197 -6.21 -44.56 0.86
C GLY A 197 -6.24 -45.88 1.62
N ILE A 198 -5.49 -46.88 1.12
CA ILE A 198 -5.32 -48.15 1.80
C ILE A 198 -4.32 -47.99 2.95
N PRO A 199 -4.67 -48.31 4.21
CA PRO A 199 -3.78 -48.19 5.33
C PRO A 199 -2.46 -48.98 5.17
N GLY A 200 -1.33 -48.29 5.16
CA GLY A 200 -0.01 -48.88 4.94
C GLY A 200 0.46 -48.93 3.49
N VAL A 201 -0.36 -48.41 2.54
CA VAL A 201 0.01 -48.20 1.16
C VAL A 201 0.39 -46.73 0.96
N GLY A 202 1.69 -46.45 0.93
CA GLY A 202 2.21 -45.15 0.55
C GLY A 202 2.66 -45.13 -0.90
N GLU A 203 3.22 -43.98 -1.35
CA GLU A 203 3.66 -43.77 -2.75
C GLU A 203 4.46 -44.93 -3.34
N LYS A 204 5.49 -45.42 -2.65
CA LYS A 204 6.36 -46.51 -3.13
C LYS A 204 5.62 -47.83 -3.31
N THR A 205 4.65 -48.14 -2.45
CA THR A 205 3.88 -49.37 -2.53
C THR A 205 2.86 -49.30 -3.66
N ALA A 206 2.14 -48.17 -3.75
CA ALA A 206 1.18 -47.95 -4.84
C ALA A 206 1.88 -47.98 -6.20
N GLN A 207 3.01 -47.29 -6.36
CA GLN A 207 3.85 -47.32 -7.56
C GLN A 207 4.26 -48.75 -7.94
N LYS A 208 4.82 -49.49 -6.98
CA LYS A 208 5.28 -50.85 -7.22
C LYS A 208 4.13 -51.75 -7.69
N TRP A 209 2.94 -51.57 -7.15
CA TRP A 209 1.80 -52.36 -7.54
C TRP A 209 1.32 -52.01 -8.95
N ILE A 210 1.13 -50.74 -9.27
CA ILE A 210 0.70 -50.29 -10.59
C ILE A 210 1.72 -50.73 -11.69
N VAL A 211 3.00 -50.52 -11.43
CA VAL A 211 4.05 -51.00 -12.39
C VAL A 211 4.05 -52.51 -12.51
N GLY A 212 3.91 -53.25 -11.39
CA GLY A 212 4.00 -54.70 -11.38
C GLY A 212 2.80 -55.42 -11.97
N TYR A 213 1.59 -54.90 -11.80
CA TYR A 213 0.35 -55.47 -12.31
C TYR A 213 -0.14 -54.79 -13.59
N GLY A 214 0.46 -53.64 -13.98
CA GLY A 214 0.13 -52.88 -15.19
C GLY A 214 -0.99 -51.83 -14.98
N SER A 215 -2.06 -52.16 -14.23
CA SER A 215 -3.16 -51.25 -13.89
C SER A 215 -3.85 -51.62 -12.57
N LEU A 216 -4.64 -50.71 -12.05
CA LEU A 216 -5.49 -50.95 -10.86
C LEU A 216 -6.50 -52.09 -11.11
N ALA A 217 -7.13 -52.13 -12.28
CA ALA A 217 -8.05 -53.18 -12.65
C ALA A 217 -7.40 -54.58 -12.56
N GLN A 218 -6.21 -54.74 -13.13
CA GLN A 218 -5.46 -56.02 -13.09
C GLN A 218 -4.98 -56.36 -11.67
N LEU A 219 -4.61 -55.33 -10.86
CA LEU A 219 -4.27 -55.52 -9.45
C LEU A 219 -5.49 -56.04 -8.66
N LEU A 220 -6.67 -55.47 -8.86
CA LEU A 220 -7.90 -55.84 -8.15
C LEU A 220 -8.40 -57.25 -8.57
N GLU A 221 -8.26 -57.60 -9.83
CA GLU A 221 -8.54 -58.98 -10.32
C GLU A 221 -7.61 -60.04 -9.66
N GLN A 222 -6.37 -59.64 -9.37
CA GLN A 222 -5.38 -60.49 -8.73
C GLN A 222 -5.13 -60.17 -7.24
N ALA A 223 -6.10 -59.52 -6.57
CA ALA A 223 -5.96 -59.07 -5.18
C ALA A 223 -5.60 -60.21 -4.20
N ASP A 224 -6.06 -61.44 -4.50
CA ASP A 224 -5.73 -62.63 -3.69
C ASP A 224 -4.25 -63.05 -3.80
N SER A 225 -3.57 -62.66 -4.86
CA SER A 225 -2.14 -62.93 -5.04
C SER A 225 -1.24 -62.01 -4.21
N VAL A 226 -1.75 -60.86 -3.74
CA VAL A 226 -1.01 -59.90 -2.94
C VAL A 226 -0.84 -60.39 -1.52
N LYS A 227 0.39 -60.78 -1.14
CA LYS A 227 0.70 -61.40 0.15
C LYS A 227 0.85 -60.38 1.28
N GLY A 228 0.60 -60.81 2.51
CA GLY A 228 0.88 -60.08 3.74
C GLY A 228 -0.25 -59.11 4.14
N LYS A 229 -0.05 -58.40 5.27
CA LYS A 229 -1.10 -57.53 5.89
C LYS A 229 -1.62 -56.39 4.97
N VAL A 230 -0.77 -55.95 4.03
CA VAL A 230 -1.18 -54.92 3.08
C VAL A 230 -2.12 -55.46 2.00
N GLY A 231 -1.91 -56.76 1.58
CA GLY A 231 -2.81 -57.43 0.68
C GLY A 231 -4.18 -57.74 1.32
N GLU A 232 -4.21 -58.09 2.59
CA GLU A 232 -5.45 -58.23 3.36
C GLU A 232 -6.23 -56.90 3.37
N LYS A 233 -5.57 -55.80 3.65
CA LYS A 233 -6.21 -54.48 3.64
C LYS A 233 -6.64 -54.03 2.25
N LEU A 234 -5.95 -54.40 1.18
CA LEU A 234 -6.40 -54.17 -0.19
C LEU A 234 -7.75 -54.87 -0.44
N ARG A 235 -7.87 -56.15 -0.08
CA ARG A 235 -9.12 -56.91 -0.23
C ARG A 235 -10.29 -56.34 0.57
N GLU A 236 -10.02 -55.88 1.79
CA GLU A 236 -11.03 -55.21 2.65
C GLU A 236 -11.52 -53.87 2.06
N ARG A 237 -10.73 -53.24 1.18
CA ARG A 237 -10.98 -51.89 0.67
C ARG A 237 -11.20 -51.78 -0.83
N VAL A 238 -11.48 -52.88 -1.51
CA VAL A 238 -11.67 -52.93 -2.98
C VAL A 238 -12.69 -51.88 -3.45
N GLU A 239 -13.88 -51.86 -2.81
CA GLU A 239 -14.93 -50.92 -3.20
C GLU A 239 -14.52 -49.43 -2.96
N GLN A 240 -13.83 -49.15 -1.87
CA GLN A 240 -13.30 -47.82 -1.64
C GLN A 240 -12.28 -47.38 -2.69
N VAL A 241 -11.41 -48.30 -3.11
CA VAL A 241 -10.39 -48.01 -4.15
C VAL A 241 -11.04 -47.80 -5.50
N ARG A 242 -12.10 -48.57 -5.82
CA ARG A 242 -12.90 -48.34 -7.04
C ARG A 242 -13.56 -46.99 -7.05
N LEU A 243 -14.17 -46.60 -5.93
CA LEU A 243 -14.77 -45.28 -5.75
C LEU A 243 -13.70 -44.17 -5.88
N ASN A 244 -12.54 -44.33 -5.22
CA ASN A 244 -11.45 -43.36 -5.34
C ASN A 244 -11.02 -43.19 -6.82
N ARG A 245 -10.97 -44.30 -7.56
CA ARG A 245 -10.61 -44.27 -8.98
C ARG A 245 -11.60 -43.50 -9.84
N GLU A 246 -12.91 -43.69 -9.58
CA GLU A 246 -13.97 -42.93 -10.24
C GLU A 246 -13.92 -41.42 -9.86
N LEU A 247 -13.64 -41.10 -8.59
CA LEU A 247 -13.51 -39.69 -8.12
C LEU A 247 -12.27 -38.97 -8.69
N THR A 248 -11.16 -39.69 -8.85
CA THR A 248 -9.91 -39.14 -9.40
C THR A 248 -9.95 -38.96 -10.93
N GLU A 249 -10.79 -39.74 -11.63
CA GLU A 249 -10.90 -39.64 -13.09
C GLU A 249 -11.59 -38.35 -13.50
N MET A 250 -10.91 -37.57 -14.37
CA MET A 250 -11.49 -36.36 -14.93
C MET A 250 -12.43 -36.68 -16.08
N VAL A 251 -13.54 -35.96 -16.18
CA VAL A 251 -14.47 -36.04 -17.30
C VAL A 251 -13.87 -35.35 -18.51
N LYS A 252 -13.84 -36.02 -19.68
CA LYS A 252 -13.14 -35.57 -20.87
C LYS A 252 -14.06 -35.32 -22.08
N ASN A 253 -15.36 -35.31 -21.87
CA ASN A 253 -16.37 -35.23 -22.93
C ASN A 253 -17.58 -34.39 -22.57
N LEU A 254 -17.33 -33.28 -21.83
CA LEU A 254 -18.38 -32.34 -21.48
C LEU A 254 -18.89 -31.61 -22.73
N ASP A 255 -20.18 -31.36 -22.76
CA ASP A 255 -20.75 -30.40 -23.72
C ASP A 255 -20.47 -28.98 -23.25
N LEU A 256 -19.46 -28.35 -23.86
CA LEU A 256 -19.01 -26.98 -23.54
C LEU A 256 -19.43 -26.01 -24.64
N PRO A 257 -19.67 -24.73 -24.30
CA PRO A 257 -20.07 -23.69 -25.26
C PRO A 257 -18.92 -23.27 -26.19
N TYR A 258 -17.67 -23.64 -25.85
CA TYR A 258 -16.47 -23.29 -26.61
C TYR A 258 -15.67 -24.54 -26.96
N LYS A 259 -15.07 -24.51 -28.15
CA LYS A 259 -14.06 -25.46 -28.60
C LYS A 259 -12.67 -24.84 -28.48
N PRO A 260 -11.58 -25.65 -28.55
CA PRO A 260 -10.22 -25.11 -28.47
C PRO A 260 -9.95 -23.96 -29.46
N GLU A 261 -10.50 -24.04 -30.68
CA GLU A 261 -10.37 -23.04 -31.74
C GLU A 261 -11.10 -21.70 -31.43
N ASP A 262 -12.11 -21.72 -30.55
CA ASP A 262 -12.88 -20.52 -30.16
C ASP A 262 -12.18 -19.69 -29.06
N LEU A 263 -11.05 -20.18 -28.51
CA LEU A 263 -10.35 -19.61 -27.37
C LEU A 263 -9.20 -18.68 -27.78
N GLU A 264 -9.19 -18.15 -28.98
CA GLU A 264 -8.28 -17.07 -29.37
C GLU A 264 -8.47 -15.85 -28.45
N PHE A 265 -7.40 -15.06 -28.26
CA PHE A 265 -7.53 -13.80 -27.57
C PHE A 265 -8.56 -12.91 -28.29
N ARG A 266 -9.58 -12.47 -27.55
CA ARG A 266 -10.56 -11.49 -28.04
C ARG A 266 -9.92 -10.09 -28.01
N GLN A 267 -10.38 -9.21 -28.87
CA GLN A 267 -9.94 -7.82 -28.87
C GLN A 267 -10.15 -7.20 -27.48
N ALA A 268 -9.09 -6.65 -26.90
CA ALA A 268 -9.12 -5.98 -25.61
C ALA A 268 -9.15 -4.47 -25.80
N ASP A 269 -9.95 -3.81 -24.98
CA ASP A 269 -10.06 -2.35 -24.95
C ASP A 269 -9.08 -1.78 -23.92
N ILE A 270 -8.11 -0.99 -24.37
CA ILE A 270 -7.06 -0.38 -23.55
C ILE A 270 -7.66 0.51 -22.44
N VAL A 271 -8.72 1.26 -22.77
CA VAL A 271 -9.38 2.16 -21.81
C VAL A 271 -10.10 1.36 -20.74
N ALA A 272 -10.82 0.30 -21.11
CA ALA A 272 -11.48 -0.59 -20.15
C ALA A 272 -10.46 -1.31 -19.24
N ILE A 273 -9.31 -1.73 -19.79
CA ILE A 273 -8.21 -2.29 -18.97
C ILE A 273 -7.68 -1.25 -17.99
N ALA A 274 -7.43 -0.04 -18.46
CA ALA A 274 -6.92 1.04 -17.62
C ALA A 274 -7.89 1.38 -16.47
N ASP A 275 -9.19 1.48 -16.76
CA ASP A 275 -10.24 1.71 -15.75
C ASP A 275 -10.34 0.57 -14.74
N ALA A 276 -10.23 -0.69 -15.19
CA ALA A 276 -10.21 -1.85 -14.29
C ALA A 276 -8.99 -1.85 -13.36
N PHE A 277 -7.80 -1.53 -13.88
CA PHE A 277 -6.57 -1.43 -13.07
C PHE A 277 -6.63 -0.27 -12.08
N ASP A 278 -7.19 0.86 -12.48
CA ASP A 278 -7.38 2.02 -11.61
C ASP A 278 -8.37 1.72 -10.47
N SER A 279 -9.49 1.08 -10.77
CA SER A 279 -10.48 0.67 -9.75
C SER A 279 -9.92 -0.33 -8.73
N LEU A 280 -8.97 -1.15 -9.13
CA LEU A 280 -8.25 -2.09 -8.27
C LEU A 280 -7.01 -1.48 -7.61
N GLU A 281 -6.70 -0.21 -7.91
CA GLU A 281 -5.52 0.51 -7.44
C GLU A 281 -4.20 -0.22 -7.77
N PHE A 282 -4.14 -0.85 -8.93
CA PHE A 282 -2.93 -1.46 -9.47
C PHE A 282 -2.13 -0.40 -10.21
N GLY A 283 -0.92 -0.12 -9.73
CA GLY A 283 -0.08 0.93 -10.32
C GLY A 283 0.33 0.64 -11.76
N ASN A 284 0.73 1.72 -12.44
CA ASN A 284 1.09 1.74 -13.87
C ASN A 284 2.09 0.63 -14.29
N GLN A 285 3.07 0.29 -13.47
CA GLN A 285 4.05 -0.75 -13.78
C GLN A 285 3.44 -2.14 -14.08
N LEU A 286 2.41 -2.55 -13.31
CA LEU A 286 1.73 -3.81 -13.58
C LEU A 286 0.88 -3.70 -14.85
N ARG A 287 0.17 -2.59 -15.02
CA ARG A 287 -0.66 -2.30 -16.20
C ARG A 287 0.18 -2.35 -17.47
N GLN A 288 1.28 -1.61 -17.56
CA GLN A 288 2.17 -1.59 -18.72
C GLN A 288 2.74 -2.97 -19.03
N ARG A 289 3.15 -3.73 -18.00
CA ARG A 289 3.63 -5.08 -18.19
C ARG A 289 2.56 -6.00 -18.77
N VAL A 290 1.30 -5.88 -18.34
CA VAL A 290 0.17 -6.67 -18.88
C VAL A 290 -0.10 -6.27 -20.32
N LEU A 291 -0.22 -4.98 -20.61
CA LEU A 291 -0.45 -4.47 -21.96
C LEU A 291 0.65 -4.93 -22.94
N ALA A 292 1.92 -4.88 -22.55
CA ALA A 292 3.04 -5.35 -23.37
C ALA A 292 3.03 -6.86 -23.69
N THR A 293 2.22 -7.64 -22.97
CA THR A 293 2.12 -9.11 -23.18
C THR A 293 0.90 -9.54 -23.97
N LEU A 294 -0.11 -8.69 -24.10
CA LEU A 294 -1.36 -9.02 -24.81
C LEU A 294 -1.15 -8.95 -26.34
N PRO A 295 -1.47 -10.03 -27.08
CA PRO A 295 -1.22 -10.07 -28.52
C PRO A 295 -2.23 -9.28 -29.39
N ASN A 296 -3.38 -8.90 -28.83
CA ASN A 296 -4.55 -8.36 -29.55
C ASN A 296 -5.03 -7.02 -28.97
N LEU A 297 -4.10 -6.13 -28.67
CA LEU A 297 -4.47 -4.73 -28.41
C LEU A 297 -4.82 -4.09 -29.75
N GLY A 298 -6.03 -3.56 -29.89
CA GLY A 298 -6.47 -2.85 -31.10
C GLY A 298 -5.57 -1.65 -31.36
N SER A 299 -5.01 -1.55 -32.55
CA SER A 299 -4.34 -0.32 -32.98
C SER A 299 -5.38 0.75 -33.20
N ASP A 300 -5.21 1.93 -32.60
CA ASP A 300 -6.12 3.10 -32.65
C ASP A 300 -6.53 3.62 -34.04
N SER A 301 -6.09 3.00 -35.13
CA SER A 301 -6.33 3.51 -36.47
C SER A 301 -7.75 3.25 -37.02
N ASP A 302 -8.59 2.42 -36.42
CA ASP A 302 -9.89 2.03 -36.98
C ASP A 302 -11.14 2.45 -36.15
N GLN A 303 -10.99 3.01 -34.94
CA GLN A 303 -12.15 3.36 -34.10
C GLN A 303 -12.68 4.79 -34.23
N SER A 304 -12.04 5.66 -34.99
CA SER A 304 -12.49 7.05 -35.17
C SER A 304 -13.75 7.24 -36.07
N GLN A 305 -14.40 6.17 -36.56
CA GLN A 305 -15.53 6.31 -37.50
C GLN A 305 -16.89 5.75 -37.06
N GLN A 306 -17.07 5.17 -35.88
CA GLN A 306 -18.40 4.67 -35.49
C GLN A 306 -18.72 4.82 -33.99
N MET A 307 -18.91 6.05 -33.50
CA MET A 307 -19.76 6.28 -32.32
C MET A 307 -20.73 7.45 -32.56
N GLN A 308 -21.96 7.12 -32.94
CA GLN A 308 -23.10 8.03 -32.78
C GLN A 308 -23.52 8.03 -31.30
N PRO A 309 -23.81 9.18 -30.68
CA PRO A 309 -24.11 9.25 -29.27
C PRO A 309 -25.48 8.67 -28.95
N SER A 310 -25.51 7.66 -28.06
CA SER A 310 -26.74 7.26 -27.40
C SER A 310 -27.06 8.27 -26.30
N THR A 311 -28.26 8.87 -26.40
CA THR A 311 -28.81 9.82 -25.45
C THR A 311 -29.00 9.21 -24.06
N GLY A 312 -28.02 9.41 -23.16
CA GLY A 312 -28.16 9.23 -21.74
C GLY A 312 -27.76 10.54 -21.06
N THR A 313 -28.72 11.18 -20.39
CA THR A 313 -28.53 12.43 -19.66
C THR A 313 -27.66 12.22 -18.45
N GLY A 314 -26.36 12.43 -18.60
CA GLY A 314 -25.40 12.66 -17.54
C GLY A 314 -24.52 13.81 -18.00
N ASN A 315 -24.39 14.86 -17.21
CA ASN A 315 -23.58 16.03 -17.49
C ASN A 315 -22.13 15.59 -17.76
N ALA A 316 -21.74 15.55 -19.03
CA ALA A 316 -20.36 15.43 -19.43
C ALA A 316 -19.74 16.83 -19.32
N SER A 317 -18.76 16.97 -18.41
CA SER A 317 -17.85 18.10 -18.36
C SER A 317 -17.13 18.26 -19.70
N ALA A 318 -17.03 19.48 -20.17
CA ALA A 318 -16.33 19.84 -21.41
C ALA A 318 -14.81 19.62 -21.22
N GLY A 319 -14.32 18.40 -21.47
CA GLY A 319 -12.90 18.14 -21.71
C GLY A 319 -12.59 18.54 -23.15
N SER A 320 -11.57 19.35 -23.37
CA SER A 320 -11.05 19.63 -24.68
C SER A 320 -10.59 18.32 -25.35
N ASP A 321 -10.97 18.10 -26.59
CA ASP A 321 -10.56 16.94 -27.42
C ASP A 321 -9.10 17.15 -27.91
N VAL A 322 -8.15 17.30 -26.96
CA VAL A 322 -6.74 17.52 -27.27
C VAL A 322 -6.07 16.18 -27.54
N ASP A 323 -5.52 16.05 -28.75
CA ASP A 323 -4.65 14.93 -29.10
C ASP A 323 -3.21 15.27 -28.67
N LEU A 324 -2.76 14.66 -27.56
CA LEU A 324 -1.39 14.88 -27.04
C LEU A 324 -0.29 14.46 -28.03
N SER A 325 -0.58 13.62 -29.02
CA SER A 325 0.36 13.25 -30.09
C SER A 325 0.64 14.41 -31.05
N SER A 326 -0.21 15.44 -31.04
CA SER A 326 -0.11 16.62 -31.92
C SER A 326 0.66 17.81 -31.32
N VAL A 327 1.34 17.62 -30.16
CA VAL A 327 2.15 18.67 -29.54
C VAL A 327 3.27 19.10 -30.48
N GLU A 328 3.24 20.36 -30.89
CA GLU A 328 4.23 20.92 -31.83
C GLU A 328 5.46 21.44 -31.07
N VAL A 329 6.65 21.06 -31.57
CA VAL A 329 7.90 21.66 -31.07
C VAL A 329 8.00 23.09 -31.61
N ALA A 330 8.09 24.07 -30.70
CA ALA A 330 8.19 25.47 -31.09
C ALA A 330 9.52 25.72 -31.84
N GLU A 331 9.44 26.32 -33.01
CA GLU A 331 10.63 26.67 -33.85
C GLU A 331 11.30 28.00 -33.43
N GLN A 332 10.62 28.78 -32.55
CA GLN A 332 11.11 30.10 -32.12
C GLN A 332 12.24 29.96 -31.06
N PRO A 333 13.12 30.96 -30.92
CA PRO A 333 14.13 30.99 -29.85
C PRO A 333 13.51 30.85 -28.46
N LEU A 334 14.18 30.15 -27.54
CA LEU A 334 13.69 29.91 -26.18
C LEU A 334 13.24 31.18 -25.45
N ALA A 335 14.02 32.25 -25.54
CA ALA A 335 13.70 33.53 -24.94
C ALA A 335 12.35 34.10 -25.43
N GLU A 336 12.07 34.06 -26.75
CA GLU A 336 10.80 34.51 -27.30
C GLU A 336 9.62 33.63 -26.87
N PHE A 337 9.84 32.32 -26.75
CA PHE A 337 8.81 31.37 -26.25
C PHE A 337 8.45 31.67 -24.80
N LEU A 338 9.43 31.96 -23.94
CA LEU A 338 9.24 32.24 -22.52
C LEU A 338 8.69 33.65 -22.23
N GLU A 339 8.92 34.63 -23.11
CA GLU A 339 8.39 36.01 -22.99
C GLU A 339 6.88 36.10 -23.26
N THR A 340 6.30 35.13 -24.00
CA THR A 340 4.87 35.11 -24.29
C THR A 340 4.06 34.98 -23.00
N PRO A 341 3.05 35.83 -22.73
CA PRO A 341 2.19 35.69 -21.54
C PRO A 341 1.39 34.39 -21.54
N GLY A 342 1.12 33.85 -20.34
CA GLY A 342 0.30 32.66 -20.15
C GLY A 342 0.94 31.62 -19.22
N GLY A 343 0.16 30.63 -18.80
CA GLY A 343 0.62 29.51 -17.99
C GLY A 343 1.49 28.53 -18.79
N ARG A 344 2.43 27.88 -18.13
CA ARG A 344 3.32 26.88 -18.73
C ARG A 344 3.37 25.64 -17.88
N ALA A 345 3.13 24.48 -18.47
CA ALA A 345 3.40 23.21 -17.85
C ALA A 345 4.88 22.85 -17.97
N VAL A 346 5.47 22.38 -16.88
CA VAL A 346 6.89 22.06 -16.82
C VAL A 346 7.08 20.66 -16.26
N VAL A 347 7.81 19.82 -16.97
CA VAL A 347 8.27 18.52 -16.52
C VAL A 347 9.78 18.47 -16.54
N CYS A 348 10.38 18.06 -15.44
CA CYS A 348 11.83 17.95 -15.27
C CYS A 348 12.25 16.49 -15.20
N ALA A 349 13.41 16.19 -15.81
CA ALA A 349 14.08 14.91 -15.66
C ALA A 349 15.40 15.09 -14.92
N GLY A 350 15.71 14.18 -13.97
CA GLY A 350 16.92 14.25 -13.16
C GLY A 350 16.78 13.64 -11.80
N SER A 351 17.54 14.14 -10.84
CA SER A 351 17.50 13.74 -9.42
C SER A 351 16.79 14.78 -8.58
N ALA A 352 15.72 14.39 -7.89
CA ALA A 352 14.99 15.25 -6.94
C ALA A 352 15.48 15.08 -5.49
N LYS A 353 16.67 14.49 -5.27
CA LYS A 353 17.17 14.23 -3.92
C LYS A 353 17.42 15.56 -3.18
N PRO A 354 16.79 15.76 -1.99
CA PRO A 354 17.01 16.96 -1.22
C PRO A 354 18.49 17.20 -0.91
N GLY A 355 18.98 18.43 -1.12
CA GLY A 355 20.38 18.79 -0.92
C GLY A 355 21.37 18.29 -2.00
N ASP A 356 20.93 17.41 -2.90
CA ASP A 356 21.76 16.77 -3.95
C ASP A 356 20.93 16.55 -5.23
N GLY A 357 20.13 17.56 -5.60
CA GLY A 357 19.31 17.55 -6.79
C GLY A 357 20.10 17.86 -8.06
N ASP A 358 19.60 17.44 -9.21
CA ASP A 358 20.11 17.85 -10.53
C ASP A 358 19.00 17.73 -11.59
N CYS A 359 18.95 18.67 -12.52
CA CYS A 359 18.05 18.68 -13.65
C CYS A 359 18.84 18.47 -14.94
N THR A 360 18.65 17.34 -15.61
CA THR A 360 19.37 16.99 -16.84
C THR A 360 18.64 17.43 -18.10
N ALA A 361 17.31 17.43 -18.05
CA ALA A 361 16.44 17.89 -19.12
C ALA A 361 15.11 18.42 -18.57
N LEU A 362 14.45 19.27 -19.34
CA LEU A 362 13.09 19.70 -19.05
C LEU A 362 12.31 19.94 -20.35
N ALA A 363 11.00 19.75 -20.26
CA ALA A 363 10.03 20.11 -21.29
C ALA A 363 9.10 21.20 -20.74
N ILE A 364 8.79 22.20 -21.57
CA ILE A 364 7.87 23.30 -21.24
C ILE A 364 6.82 23.38 -22.34
N VAL A 365 5.53 23.35 -21.97
CA VAL A 365 4.38 23.41 -22.90
C VAL A 365 3.49 24.58 -22.53
N ASP A 366 3.04 25.37 -23.53
CA ASP A 366 2.12 26.49 -23.35
C ASP A 366 0.64 26.04 -23.46
N GLU A 367 -0.29 26.99 -23.23
CA GLU A 367 -1.74 26.76 -23.28
C GLU A 367 -2.26 26.40 -24.69
N ASP A 368 -1.47 26.67 -25.74
CA ASP A 368 -1.78 26.30 -27.13
C ASP A 368 -1.16 24.92 -27.51
N TYR A 369 -0.63 24.18 -26.52
CA TYR A 369 0.07 22.88 -26.71
C TYR A 369 1.29 22.97 -27.63
N ARG A 370 1.99 24.09 -27.66
CA ARG A 370 3.31 24.22 -28.28
C ARG A 370 4.36 24.07 -27.16
N GLY A 371 5.43 23.38 -27.44
CA GLY A 371 6.41 23.11 -26.41
C GLY A 371 7.85 23.20 -26.86
N VAL A 372 8.75 23.33 -25.88
CA VAL A 372 10.20 23.28 -26.05
C VAL A 372 10.79 22.18 -25.19
N ILE A 373 11.82 21.54 -25.68
CA ILE A 373 12.61 20.54 -24.95
C ILE A 373 14.02 21.12 -24.76
N ILE A 374 14.50 21.08 -23.53
CA ILE A 374 15.78 21.68 -23.15
C ILE A 374 16.63 20.60 -22.48
N ARG A 375 17.82 20.35 -23.04
CA ARG A 375 18.89 19.63 -22.34
C ARG A 375 19.77 20.64 -21.63
N THR A 376 19.87 20.53 -20.31
CA THR A 376 20.61 21.52 -19.50
C THR A 376 22.11 21.56 -19.83
N SER A 377 22.70 20.47 -20.33
CA SER A 377 24.10 20.38 -20.77
C SER A 377 24.39 21.05 -22.13
N GLU A 378 23.35 21.32 -22.93
CA GLU A 378 23.47 21.82 -24.31
C GLU A 378 22.97 23.27 -24.45
N MET A 379 22.54 23.91 -23.37
CA MET A 379 22.05 25.30 -23.41
C MET A 379 23.14 26.29 -23.74
N SER A 380 22.80 27.30 -24.55
CA SER A 380 23.61 28.47 -24.71
C SER A 380 23.53 29.38 -23.47
N GLU A 381 24.55 30.26 -23.26
CA GLU A 381 24.48 31.23 -22.14
C GLU A 381 23.23 32.14 -22.18
N ASN A 382 22.71 32.42 -23.39
CA ASN A 382 21.49 33.22 -23.54
C ASN A 382 20.24 32.44 -23.13
N ASP A 383 20.14 31.19 -23.52
CA ASP A 383 19.04 30.32 -23.15
C ASP A 383 19.03 30.05 -21.64
N GLU A 384 20.21 29.77 -21.07
CA GLU A 384 20.34 29.57 -19.62
C GLU A 384 19.88 30.82 -18.85
N ARG A 385 20.27 32.02 -19.30
CA ARG A 385 19.82 33.29 -18.68
C ARG A 385 18.32 33.52 -18.83
N ALA A 386 17.76 33.26 -20.01
CA ALA A 386 16.34 33.42 -20.27
C ALA A 386 15.52 32.46 -19.42
N LEU A 387 15.95 31.19 -19.34
CA LEU A 387 15.32 30.17 -18.50
C LEU A 387 15.39 30.55 -17.02
N ALA A 388 16.56 30.96 -16.52
CA ALA A 388 16.74 31.37 -15.13
C ALA A 388 15.82 32.54 -14.74
N GLN A 389 15.74 33.58 -15.61
CA GLN A 389 14.86 34.72 -15.38
C GLN A 389 13.39 34.33 -15.37
N TRP A 390 12.98 33.46 -16.31
CA TRP A 390 11.60 33.01 -16.37
C TRP A 390 11.23 32.11 -15.19
N LEU A 391 12.09 31.16 -14.80
CA LEU A 391 11.85 30.29 -13.64
C LEU A 391 11.72 31.08 -12.35
N ALA A 392 12.52 32.12 -12.14
CA ALA A 392 12.47 32.99 -10.97
C ALA A 392 11.34 34.04 -11.01
N SER A 393 10.57 34.12 -12.09
CA SER A 393 9.47 35.08 -12.24
C SER A 393 8.17 34.57 -11.62
N GLU A 394 7.20 35.48 -11.37
CA GLU A 394 5.84 35.17 -10.93
C GLU A 394 4.94 34.62 -12.05
N GLN A 395 5.44 34.43 -13.27
CA GLN A 395 4.63 33.83 -14.36
C GLN A 395 4.14 32.45 -13.95
N PRO A 396 2.87 32.09 -14.26
CA PRO A 396 2.29 30.83 -13.80
C PRO A 396 2.98 29.60 -14.38
N LYS A 397 3.40 28.70 -13.52
CA LYS A 397 4.00 27.39 -13.87
C LYS A 397 3.20 26.27 -13.25
N PHE A 398 2.95 25.23 -14.06
CA PHE A 398 2.16 24.06 -13.69
C PHE A 398 3.06 22.82 -13.69
N PHE A 399 2.92 22.01 -12.64
CA PHE A 399 3.75 20.84 -12.43
C PHE A 399 2.91 19.60 -12.09
N HIS A 400 3.55 18.45 -12.19
CA HIS A 400 3.15 17.24 -11.48
C HIS A 400 4.24 16.90 -10.46
N GLY A 401 4.03 17.30 -9.19
CA GLY A 401 5.06 17.20 -8.15
C GLY A 401 6.04 18.37 -8.16
N ALA A 402 5.55 19.59 -8.02
CA ALA A 402 6.33 20.84 -8.04
C ALA A 402 7.53 20.84 -7.08
N LYS A 403 7.41 20.19 -5.91
CA LYS A 403 8.50 20.08 -4.94
C LYS A 403 9.70 19.29 -5.48
N ALA A 404 9.45 18.22 -6.21
CA ALA A 404 10.51 17.46 -6.88
C ALA A 404 11.21 18.30 -7.96
N ALA A 405 10.44 19.01 -8.78
CA ALA A 405 10.98 19.94 -9.78
C ALA A 405 11.80 21.05 -9.13
N TRP A 406 11.36 21.59 -7.98
CA TRP A 406 12.10 22.58 -7.22
C TRP A 406 13.50 22.08 -6.82
N HIS A 407 13.61 20.85 -6.30
CA HIS A 407 14.91 20.27 -5.95
C HIS A 407 15.83 20.06 -7.15
N MET A 408 15.27 19.57 -8.27
CA MET A 408 16.03 19.37 -9.51
C MET A 408 16.57 20.68 -10.04
N LEU A 409 15.71 21.71 -10.16
CA LEU A 409 16.08 23.02 -10.68
C LEU A 409 17.08 23.73 -9.76
N ARG A 410 16.83 23.70 -8.46
CA ARG A 410 17.73 24.29 -7.45
C ARG A 410 19.12 23.65 -7.46
N GLY A 411 19.20 22.33 -7.58
CA GLY A 411 20.48 21.62 -7.68
C GLY A 411 21.26 22.00 -8.93
N ARG A 412 20.57 22.41 -10.01
CA ARG A 412 21.19 22.95 -11.24
C ARG A 412 21.52 24.43 -11.15
N GLY A 413 21.12 25.12 -10.08
CA GLY A 413 21.41 26.54 -9.85
C GLY A 413 20.28 27.49 -10.26
N PHE A 414 19.08 26.97 -10.59
CA PHE A 414 17.92 27.80 -10.89
C PHE A 414 17.06 28.03 -9.64
N ASP A 415 16.57 29.24 -9.49
CA ASP A 415 15.50 29.57 -8.55
C ASP A 415 14.15 29.34 -9.22
N LEU A 416 13.16 28.86 -8.45
CA LEU A 416 11.80 28.60 -8.93
C LEU A 416 10.80 29.42 -8.11
N ASP A 417 10.01 30.22 -8.84
CA ASP A 417 8.86 30.96 -8.32
C ASP A 417 7.65 30.80 -9.28
N GLY A 418 6.49 31.34 -8.93
CA GLY A 418 5.28 31.28 -9.74
C GLY A 418 4.68 29.88 -9.90
N ILE A 419 4.82 29.00 -8.87
CA ILE A 419 4.12 27.70 -8.85
C ILE A 419 2.63 27.98 -8.71
N ALA A 420 1.89 27.86 -9.82
CA ALA A 420 0.47 28.15 -9.88
C ALA A 420 -0.42 26.89 -9.85
N HIS A 421 0.12 25.73 -10.20
CA HIS A 421 -0.60 24.46 -10.12
C HIS A 421 0.35 23.27 -9.89
N ASP A 422 -0.10 22.31 -9.09
CA ASP A 422 0.53 21.01 -8.91
C ASP A 422 -0.55 19.91 -9.02
N THR A 423 -0.59 19.22 -10.16
CA THR A 423 -1.59 18.21 -10.47
C THR A 423 -1.54 17.00 -9.51
N LEU A 424 -0.38 16.71 -8.90
CA LEU A 424 -0.24 15.68 -7.87
C LEU A 424 -1.04 16.06 -6.60
N LEU A 425 -0.89 17.29 -6.11
CA LEU A 425 -1.60 17.77 -4.93
C LEU A 425 -3.10 17.95 -5.19
N ALA A 426 -3.46 18.45 -6.37
CA ALA A 426 -4.85 18.58 -6.78
C ALA A 426 -5.56 17.22 -6.81
N ALA A 427 -4.95 16.22 -7.44
CA ALA A 427 -5.48 14.85 -7.48
C ALA A 427 -5.59 14.21 -6.09
N TYR A 428 -4.63 14.47 -5.21
CA TYR A 428 -4.68 14.00 -3.82
C TYR A 428 -5.87 14.61 -3.05
N LEU A 429 -6.17 15.90 -3.21
CA LEU A 429 -7.31 16.52 -2.53
C LEU A 429 -8.65 16.02 -3.06
N LEU A 430 -8.73 15.73 -4.36
CA LEU A 430 -9.93 15.16 -4.98
C LEU A 430 -10.20 13.73 -4.51
N LEU A 431 -9.17 12.91 -4.36
CA LEU A 431 -9.30 11.51 -3.98
C LEU A 431 -8.15 11.09 -3.05
N PRO A 432 -8.21 11.48 -1.76
CA PRO A 432 -7.17 11.15 -0.79
C PRO A 432 -7.14 9.65 -0.47
N GLY A 433 -5.95 9.13 -0.13
CA GLY A 433 -5.79 7.75 0.29
C GLY A 433 -5.48 6.77 -0.83
N GLN A 434 -5.29 7.25 -2.06
CA GLN A 434 -4.83 6.42 -3.17
C GLN A 434 -3.41 5.89 -2.92
N ARG A 435 -3.12 4.72 -3.45
CA ARG A 435 -1.79 4.10 -3.31
C ARG A 435 -0.71 4.86 -4.06
N THR A 436 -1.06 5.45 -5.19
CA THR A 436 -0.17 6.23 -6.04
C THR A 436 -0.92 7.37 -6.72
N TYR A 437 -0.20 8.46 -6.97
CA TYR A 437 -0.64 9.61 -7.75
C TYR A 437 0.33 9.83 -8.92
N ASP A 438 0.79 8.74 -9.55
CA ASP A 438 1.58 8.78 -10.76
C ASP A 438 0.83 9.55 -11.87
N LEU A 439 1.58 10.33 -12.69
CA LEU A 439 0.97 11.18 -13.70
C LEU A 439 0.05 10.42 -14.66
N HIS A 440 0.43 9.22 -15.07
CA HIS A 440 -0.36 8.38 -15.98
C HIS A 440 -1.67 7.92 -15.35
N ASP A 441 -1.61 7.49 -14.07
CA ASP A 441 -2.79 7.07 -13.33
C ASP A 441 -3.74 8.26 -13.09
N VAL A 442 -3.19 9.41 -12.74
CA VAL A 442 -3.96 10.65 -12.54
C VAL A 442 -4.58 11.12 -13.85
N TYR A 443 -3.80 11.13 -14.94
CA TYR A 443 -4.30 11.55 -16.26
C TYR A 443 -5.45 10.67 -16.72
N GLN A 444 -5.30 9.36 -16.69
CA GLN A 444 -6.34 8.43 -17.08
C GLN A 444 -7.59 8.53 -16.17
N ARG A 445 -7.41 8.62 -14.85
CA ARG A 445 -8.51 8.71 -13.87
C ARG A 445 -9.41 9.92 -14.11
N HIS A 446 -8.81 11.07 -14.39
CA HIS A 446 -9.54 12.34 -14.46
C HIS A 446 -9.95 12.76 -15.89
N THR A 447 -9.23 12.29 -16.93
CA THR A 447 -9.54 12.62 -18.33
C THR A 447 -10.19 11.47 -19.10
N LYS A 448 -10.10 10.22 -18.56
CA LYS A 448 -10.51 8.97 -19.25
C LYS A 448 -9.73 8.71 -20.54
N LYS A 449 -8.55 9.32 -20.68
CA LYS A 449 -7.60 9.10 -21.77
C LYS A 449 -6.35 8.41 -21.22
N THR A 450 -5.63 7.69 -22.08
CA THR A 450 -4.34 7.10 -21.73
C THR A 450 -3.20 7.94 -22.29
N LEU A 451 -2.09 8.01 -21.56
CA LEU A 451 -0.83 8.53 -22.10
C LEU A 451 -0.15 7.39 -22.87
N ASP A 452 -0.59 7.18 -24.13
CA ASP A 452 -0.08 6.12 -25.02
C ASP A 452 1.27 6.51 -25.63
N ILE A 453 2.31 6.42 -24.81
CA ILE A 453 3.66 6.64 -25.28
C ILE A 453 4.50 5.49 -24.75
N GLU A 454 5.22 4.82 -25.66
CA GLU A 454 6.21 3.83 -25.27
C GLU A 454 7.20 4.47 -24.31
N GLN A 455 7.13 4.08 -23.04
CA GLN A 455 8.17 4.44 -22.09
C GLN A 455 9.49 3.88 -22.58
N PRO A 456 10.57 4.69 -22.68
CA PRO A 456 11.88 4.16 -22.98
C PRO A 456 12.22 3.05 -22.00
N SER A 457 12.54 1.87 -22.48
CA SER A 457 12.83 0.69 -21.67
C SER A 457 14.16 0.88 -20.91
N GLY A 458 14.08 1.35 -19.68
CA GLY A 458 15.22 1.45 -18.75
C GLY A 458 15.28 2.81 -18.04
N GLN A 459 15.87 2.85 -16.83
CA GLN A 459 16.36 4.09 -16.24
C GLN A 459 17.26 4.77 -17.27
N MET A 460 16.99 6.06 -17.57
CA MET A 460 17.84 6.86 -18.44
C MET A 460 19.30 6.68 -18.05
N SER A 461 19.99 5.78 -18.74
CA SER A 461 21.43 5.64 -18.65
C SER A 461 22.01 6.64 -19.64
N LEU A 462 22.74 7.60 -19.15
CA LEU A 462 23.42 8.68 -19.92
C LEU A 462 24.45 8.17 -20.96
N LEU A 463 24.48 6.88 -21.26
CA LEU A 463 25.56 6.24 -22.01
C LEU A 463 25.15 5.37 -23.21
N ASP A 464 23.85 5.23 -23.53
CA ASP A 464 23.42 4.38 -24.65
C ASP A 464 22.53 5.10 -25.67
N ASP A 465 22.96 5.04 -26.93
CA ASP A 465 22.36 5.37 -28.23
C ASP A 465 21.44 6.62 -28.41
N ALA A 466 21.84 7.52 -29.28
CA ALA A 466 21.17 8.76 -29.67
C ALA A 466 19.71 8.63 -30.18
N ALA A 467 19.25 7.43 -30.49
CA ALA A 467 17.86 7.16 -30.86
C ALA A 467 16.93 7.02 -29.65
N ASP A 468 17.39 6.39 -28.55
CA ASP A 468 16.65 6.25 -27.29
C ASP A 468 16.49 7.61 -26.59
N ASP A 469 17.47 8.46 -26.70
CA ASP A 469 17.47 9.82 -26.17
C ASP A 469 16.38 10.72 -26.77
N SER A 470 16.14 10.61 -28.09
CA SER A 470 15.10 11.41 -28.78
C SER A 470 13.68 10.98 -28.37
N ALA A 471 13.46 9.69 -28.12
CA ALA A 471 12.18 9.17 -27.65
C ALA A 471 11.91 9.62 -26.20
N ALA A 472 12.92 9.57 -25.32
CA ALA A 472 12.80 10.02 -23.93
C ALA A 472 12.46 11.51 -23.82
N LEU A 473 13.04 12.34 -24.66
CA LEU A 473 12.74 13.79 -24.69
C LEU A 473 11.34 14.10 -25.21
N LYS A 474 10.86 13.37 -26.25
CA LYS A 474 9.48 13.49 -26.72
C LYS A 474 8.49 13.05 -25.64
N TYR A 475 8.85 12.03 -24.90
CA TYR A 475 8.05 11.56 -23.76
C TYR A 475 7.83 12.68 -22.72
N LEU A 476 8.91 13.40 -22.30
CA LEU A 476 8.79 14.55 -21.41
C LEU A 476 7.86 15.65 -21.95
N LEU A 477 7.87 15.87 -23.27
CA LEU A 477 7.00 16.87 -23.88
C LEU A 477 5.53 16.48 -23.77
N HIS A 478 5.21 15.22 -23.99
CA HIS A 478 3.85 14.72 -23.83
C HIS A 478 3.40 14.70 -22.36
N GLU A 479 4.30 14.39 -21.42
CA GLU A 479 4.00 14.52 -19.98
C GLU A 479 3.68 15.98 -19.62
N ALA A 480 4.43 16.95 -20.17
CA ALA A 480 4.16 18.36 -19.93
C ALA A 480 2.80 18.79 -20.52
N ALA A 481 2.44 18.28 -21.71
CA ALA A 481 1.13 18.51 -22.30
C ALA A 481 -0.01 17.90 -21.46
N ALA A 482 0.20 16.71 -20.92
CA ALA A 482 -0.76 16.08 -19.99
C ALA A 482 -0.91 16.87 -18.69
N VAL A 483 0.16 17.44 -18.16
CA VAL A 483 0.11 18.34 -17.00
C VAL A 483 -0.72 19.59 -17.31
N MET A 484 -0.56 20.16 -18.53
CA MET A 484 -1.34 21.31 -18.97
C MET A 484 -2.86 20.99 -19.00
N GLU A 485 -3.26 19.89 -19.63
CA GLU A 485 -4.66 19.47 -19.70
C GLU A 485 -5.22 19.17 -18.29
N LEU A 486 -4.47 18.41 -17.50
CA LEU A 486 -4.86 18.08 -16.12
C LEU A 486 -5.03 19.32 -15.24
N SER A 487 -4.22 20.36 -15.40
CA SER A 487 -4.33 21.57 -14.60
C SER A 487 -5.71 22.23 -14.73
N VAL A 488 -6.29 22.21 -15.93
CA VAL A 488 -7.63 22.72 -16.18
C VAL A 488 -8.70 21.81 -15.60
N VAL A 489 -8.61 20.50 -15.86
CA VAL A 489 -9.60 19.50 -15.42
C VAL A 489 -9.65 19.43 -13.89
N LEU A 490 -8.50 19.34 -13.23
CA LEU A 490 -8.45 19.21 -11.77
C LEU A 490 -8.86 20.51 -11.06
N THR A 491 -8.55 21.68 -11.62
CA THR A 491 -9.04 22.96 -11.11
C THR A 491 -10.57 23.01 -11.09
N GLN A 492 -11.22 22.60 -12.20
CA GLN A 492 -12.67 22.55 -12.26
C GLN A 492 -13.25 21.58 -11.23
N GLN A 493 -12.68 20.37 -11.12
CA GLN A 493 -13.15 19.35 -10.17
C GLN A 493 -12.96 19.81 -8.71
N LEU A 494 -11.86 20.50 -8.37
CA LEU A 494 -11.65 21.07 -7.03
C LEU A 494 -12.68 22.15 -6.70
N GLN A 495 -13.08 22.96 -7.68
CA GLN A 495 -14.15 23.96 -7.53
C GLN A 495 -15.51 23.29 -7.31
N GLU A 496 -15.82 22.21 -8.04
CA GLU A 496 -17.07 21.46 -7.89
C GLU A 496 -17.24 20.84 -6.50
N ILE A 497 -16.14 20.44 -5.85
CA ILE A 497 -16.16 19.90 -4.48
C ILE A 497 -15.84 20.94 -3.40
N GLU A 498 -15.75 22.23 -3.74
CA GLU A 498 -15.48 23.34 -2.82
C GLU A 498 -14.14 23.23 -2.06
N SER A 499 -13.13 22.52 -2.64
CA SER A 499 -11.80 22.33 -2.06
C SER A 499 -10.71 23.18 -2.74
N PHE A 500 -11.08 24.05 -3.67
CA PHE A 500 -10.13 24.86 -4.41
C PHE A 500 -9.41 25.88 -3.52
N GLU A 501 -10.09 26.52 -2.56
CA GLU A 501 -9.47 27.43 -1.60
C GLU A 501 -8.43 26.72 -0.72
N LEU A 502 -8.76 25.53 -0.19
CA LEU A 502 -7.80 24.69 0.54
C LEU A 502 -6.55 24.40 -0.30
N TYR A 503 -6.72 24.16 -1.60
CA TYR A 503 -5.64 23.88 -2.52
C TYR A 503 -4.74 25.09 -2.73
N VAL A 504 -5.28 26.26 -3.09
CA VAL A 504 -4.50 27.46 -3.45
C VAL A 504 -3.96 28.21 -2.25
N ASP A 505 -4.68 28.20 -1.12
CA ASP A 505 -4.32 28.98 0.05
C ASP A 505 -3.47 28.20 1.07
N LEU A 506 -3.49 26.86 1.01
CA LEU A 506 -2.79 26.04 1.99
C LEU A 506 -1.81 25.04 1.37
N GLU A 507 -2.27 24.14 0.52
CA GLU A 507 -1.42 23.04 0.06
C GLU A 507 -0.35 23.49 -0.93
N LEU A 508 -0.72 24.32 -1.90
CA LEU A 508 0.20 24.79 -2.93
C LEU A 508 1.28 25.74 -2.39
N PRO A 509 0.95 26.76 -1.55
CA PRO A 509 1.97 27.63 -0.97
C PRO A 509 2.93 26.92 -0.02
N LEU A 510 2.56 25.77 0.51
CA LEU A 510 3.43 24.98 1.39
C LEU A 510 4.58 24.30 0.63
N VAL A 511 4.45 24.09 -0.68
CA VAL A 511 5.44 23.40 -1.52
C VAL A 511 6.84 24.01 -1.42
N PRO A 512 7.04 25.33 -1.66
CA PRO A 512 8.39 25.92 -1.59
C PRO A 512 8.95 25.92 -0.16
N ILE A 513 8.10 26.02 0.87
CA ILE A 513 8.54 25.98 2.27
C ILE A 513 9.09 24.59 2.61
N LEU A 514 8.34 23.54 2.28
CA LEU A 514 8.80 22.16 2.49
C LEU A 514 10.06 21.86 1.68
N ALA A 515 10.14 22.31 0.43
CA ALA A 515 11.32 22.13 -0.40
C ALA A 515 12.56 22.81 0.23
N GLN A 516 12.40 24.00 0.77
CA GLN A 516 13.49 24.72 1.45
C GLN A 516 13.89 24.03 2.75
N MET A 517 12.95 23.58 3.58
CA MET A 517 13.24 22.80 4.79
C MET A 517 14.03 21.52 4.46
N GLU A 518 13.62 20.80 3.42
CA GLU A 518 14.31 19.62 2.93
C GLU A 518 15.72 19.93 2.41
N ALA A 519 15.89 21.01 1.64
CA ALA A 519 17.18 21.42 1.11
C ALA A 519 18.15 21.87 2.20
N VAL A 520 17.64 22.50 3.25
CA VAL A 520 18.46 22.92 4.41
C VAL A 520 18.82 21.72 5.28
N GLY A 521 17.87 20.84 5.60
CA GLY A 521 18.06 19.72 6.52
C GLY A 521 18.39 20.14 7.95
N ILE A 522 18.64 19.20 8.83
CA ILE A 522 19.05 19.43 10.24
C ILE A 522 20.45 18.90 10.50
N ALA A 523 21.28 19.66 11.17
CA ALA A 523 22.65 19.27 11.51
C ALA A 523 22.66 18.13 12.55
N VAL A 524 23.61 17.21 12.43
CA VAL A 524 23.77 16.09 13.35
C VAL A 524 25.21 15.92 13.80
N ASP A 525 25.37 15.50 15.06
CA ASP A 525 26.63 15.00 15.59
C ASP A 525 26.80 13.53 15.20
N ILE A 526 27.55 13.30 14.13
CA ILE A 526 27.75 11.95 13.59
C ILE A 526 28.52 11.04 14.55
N ASP A 527 29.47 11.60 15.31
CA ASP A 527 30.26 10.82 16.27
C ASP A 527 29.35 10.31 17.40
N LYS A 528 28.46 11.17 17.89
CA LYS A 528 27.45 10.79 18.87
C LYS A 528 26.47 9.76 18.35
N LEU A 529 25.99 9.87 17.11
CA LEU A 529 25.14 8.83 16.49
C LEU A 529 25.86 7.48 16.43
N GLN A 530 27.16 7.49 16.09
CA GLN A 530 27.98 6.28 16.04
C GLN A 530 28.19 5.67 17.44
N GLU A 531 28.49 6.49 18.44
CA GLU A 531 28.62 6.04 19.85
C GLU A 531 27.32 5.42 20.36
N LEU A 532 26.18 6.03 20.09
CA LEU A 532 24.87 5.50 20.46
C LEU A 532 24.58 4.17 19.76
N LYS A 533 24.88 4.07 18.47
CA LYS A 533 24.72 2.82 17.71
C LYS A 533 25.54 1.68 18.34
N ASP A 534 26.81 1.95 18.67
CA ASP A 534 27.69 0.97 19.27
C ASP A 534 27.24 0.58 20.70
N HIS A 535 26.72 1.55 21.47
CA HIS A 535 26.11 1.32 22.78
C HIS A 535 24.89 0.37 22.67
N PHE A 536 23.95 0.65 21.75
CA PHE A 536 22.80 -0.23 21.55
C PHE A 536 23.19 -1.60 20.98
N GLN A 537 24.26 -1.69 20.18
CA GLN A 537 24.79 -2.99 19.74
C GLN A 537 25.28 -3.82 20.93
N LEU A 538 25.95 -3.22 21.91
CA LEU A 538 26.34 -3.92 23.13
C LEU A 538 25.14 -4.44 23.91
N LYS A 539 24.11 -3.59 24.11
CA LYS A 539 22.86 -3.99 24.78
C LYS A 539 22.11 -5.11 24.04
N VAL A 540 22.12 -5.10 22.71
CA VAL A 540 21.55 -6.20 21.89
C VAL A 540 22.29 -7.51 22.17
N ASN A 541 23.63 -7.48 22.19
CA ASN A 541 24.45 -8.67 22.45
C ASN A 541 24.24 -9.19 23.87
N GLU A 542 24.24 -8.32 24.88
CA GLU A 542 24.00 -8.68 26.28
C GLU A 542 22.63 -9.33 26.46
N ALA A 543 21.57 -8.73 25.92
CA ALA A 543 20.21 -9.28 25.99
C ALA A 543 20.09 -10.61 25.23
N GLN A 544 20.77 -10.74 24.09
CA GLN A 544 20.80 -11.98 23.31
C GLN A 544 21.49 -13.11 24.07
N ASP A 545 22.67 -12.84 24.67
CA ASP A 545 23.43 -13.84 25.38
C ASP A 545 22.68 -14.27 26.65
N ALA A 546 22.12 -13.34 27.43
CA ALA A 546 21.27 -13.64 28.57
C ALA A 546 20.02 -14.47 28.19
N ALA A 547 19.36 -14.14 27.08
CA ALA A 547 18.22 -14.91 26.59
C ALA A 547 18.62 -16.33 26.18
N ARG A 548 19.75 -16.51 25.51
CA ARG A 548 20.33 -17.83 25.15
C ARG A 548 20.64 -18.68 26.34
N GLU A 549 21.24 -18.09 27.35
CA GLU A 549 21.53 -18.78 28.62
C GLU A 549 20.23 -19.24 29.28
N LEU A 550 19.23 -18.38 29.39
CA LEU A 550 17.92 -18.70 29.99
C LEU A 550 17.14 -19.75 29.21
N ALA A 551 17.30 -19.79 27.87
CA ALA A 551 16.69 -20.79 26.99
C ALA A 551 17.50 -22.13 26.98
N GLY A 552 18.75 -22.14 27.44
CA GLY A 552 19.65 -23.28 27.33
C GLY A 552 20.08 -23.61 25.89
N ASP A 553 19.96 -22.65 24.95
CA ASP A 553 20.31 -22.78 23.54
C ASP A 553 21.28 -21.67 23.11
N PRO A 554 22.57 -21.93 22.97
CA PRO A 554 23.56 -20.92 22.57
C PRO A 554 23.41 -20.45 21.12
N ASN A 555 22.63 -21.17 20.27
CA ASN A 555 22.43 -20.84 18.87
C ASN A 555 21.06 -20.21 18.63
N LEU A 556 20.27 -19.91 19.66
CA LEU A 556 18.95 -19.33 19.54
C LEU A 556 19.00 -18.00 18.79
N ASN A 557 18.21 -17.90 17.72
CA ASN A 557 17.99 -16.66 16.99
C ASN A 557 16.69 -15.99 17.46
N LEU A 558 16.84 -14.90 18.24
CA LEU A 558 15.72 -14.13 18.80
C LEU A 558 14.88 -13.39 17.74
N SER A 559 15.37 -13.30 16.49
CA SER A 559 14.63 -12.77 15.36
C SER A 559 13.83 -13.84 14.59
N SER A 560 13.96 -15.13 14.98
CA SER A 560 13.25 -16.24 14.33
C SER A 560 11.94 -16.57 15.07
N PRO A 561 10.75 -16.24 14.54
CA PRO A 561 9.48 -16.58 15.19
C PRO A 561 9.33 -18.09 15.44
N LYS A 562 9.87 -18.92 14.53
CA LYS A 562 9.79 -20.38 14.65
C LYS A 562 10.62 -20.93 15.82
N GLN A 563 11.83 -20.42 16.02
CA GLN A 563 12.66 -20.83 17.15
C GLN A 563 12.10 -20.30 18.48
N LEU A 564 11.61 -19.07 18.48
CA LEU A 564 10.95 -18.48 19.66
C LEU A 564 9.73 -19.27 20.11
N GLN A 565 8.92 -19.80 19.19
CA GLN A 565 7.76 -20.63 19.53
C GLN A 565 8.18 -21.89 20.28
N VAL A 566 9.25 -22.57 19.85
CA VAL A 566 9.79 -23.76 20.53
C VAL A 566 10.24 -23.40 21.94
N VAL A 567 11.02 -22.32 22.07
CA VAL A 567 11.49 -21.89 23.40
C VAL A 567 10.33 -21.51 24.32
N LEU A 568 9.41 -20.67 23.86
CA LEU A 568 8.32 -20.15 24.67
C LEU A 568 7.31 -21.25 25.08
N PHE A 569 6.90 -22.09 24.14
CA PHE A 569 5.75 -22.97 24.33
C PHE A 569 6.11 -24.44 24.60
N ASP A 570 7.30 -24.88 24.19
CA ASP A 570 7.74 -26.27 24.37
C ASP A 570 8.84 -26.37 25.44
N THR A 571 9.79 -25.42 25.52
CA THR A 571 10.88 -25.45 26.52
C THR A 571 10.48 -24.80 27.84
N LEU A 572 9.89 -23.58 27.77
CA LEU A 572 9.47 -22.83 28.96
C LEU A 572 8.01 -23.09 29.35
N GLU A 573 7.32 -23.93 28.58
CA GLU A 573 5.91 -24.34 28.82
C GLU A 573 4.94 -23.17 29.09
N MET A 574 5.18 -22.01 28.46
CA MET A 574 4.35 -20.83 28.63
C MET A 574 2.98 -21.02 28.00
N PRO A 575 1.95 -20.28 28.46
CA PRO A 575 0.63 -20.26 27.80
C PRO A 575 0.75 -19.84 26.33
N LYS A 576 0.05 -20.57 25.47
CA LYS A 576 0.07 -20.32 24.02
C LYS A 576 -0.62 -19.01 23.69
N THR A 577 0.01 -18.19 22.86
CA THR A 577 -0.53 -16.93 22.36
C THR A 577 -1.53 -17.17 21.23
N LYS A 578 -2.03 -16.10 20.61
CA LYS A 578 -2.96 -16.19 19.47
C LYS A 578 -2.36 -17.06 18.35
N LYS A 579 -3.13 -18.05 17.90
CA LYS A 579 -2.73 -18.93 16.80
C LYS A 579 -2.78 -18.17 15.46
N THR A 580 -1.72 -18.28 14.67
CA THR A 580 -1.60 -17.78 13.32
C THR A 580 -1.45 -18.95 12.33
N LYS A 581 -1.42 -18.66 11.02
CA LYS A 581 -1.21 -19.69 9.97
C LYS A 581 0.13 -20.44 10.12
N THR A 582 1.15 -19.79 10.68
CA THR A 582 2.52 -20.34 10.81
C THR A 582 2.86 -20.80 12.23
N GLY A 583 1.88 -20.84 13.13
CA GLY A 583 2.04 -21.22 14.54
C GLY A 583 1.48 -20.17 15.49
N TYR A 584 2.02 -20.10 16.71
CA TYR A 584 1.59 -19.13 17.71
C TYR A 584 2.33 -17.80 17.53
N SER A 585 1.59 -16.68 17.65
CA SER A 585 2.14 -15.35 17.46
C SER A 585 3.23 -15.02 18.47
N THR A 586 4.37 -14.54 17.97
CA THR A 586 5.45 -13.97 18.79
C THR A 586 5.55 -12.45 18.59
N ALA A 587 4.48 -11.80 18.12
CA ALA A 587 4.44 -10.34 17.94
C ALA A 587 4.65 -9.61 19.28
N ALA A 588 5.17 -8.37 19.23
CA ALA A 588 5.52 -7.62 20.44
C ALA A 588 4.37 -7.54 21.43
N LYS A 589 3.16 -7.16 20.98
CA LYS A 589 1.96 -7.08 21.82
C LYS A 589 1.62 -8.39 22.56
N GLU A 590 1.78 -9.54 21.90
CA GLU A 590 1.51 -10.85 22.51
C GLU A 590 2.59 -11.21 23.55
N ILE A 591 3.87 -10.87 23.27
CA ILE A 591 4.98 -11.10 24.21
C ILE A 591 4.88 -10.15 25.41
N GLU A 592 4.50 -8.89 25.23
CA GLU A 592 4.23 -7.94 26.32
C GLU A 592 3.08 -8.43 27.21
N ALA A 593 1.99 -8.89 26.60
CA ALA A 593 0.87 -9.47 27.35
C ALA A 593 1.29 -10.74 28.11
N LEU A 594 2.13 -11.58 27.49
CA LEU A 594 2.67 -12.77 28.12
C LEU A 594 3.58 -12.40 29.29
N ALA A 595 4.48 -11.41 29.13
CA ALA A 595 5.36 -10.93 30.19
C ALA A 595 4.58 -10.34 31.39
N LYS A 596 3.48 -9.61 31.10
CA LYS A 596 2.62 -9.04 32.15
C LYS A 596 1.88 -10.11 32.96
N ASN A 597 1.34 -11.14 32.28
CA ASN A 597 0.51 -12.14 32.91
C ASN A 597 1.30 -13.34 33.46
N HIS A 598 2.44 -13.63 32.86
CA HIS A 598 3.33 -14.74 33.20
C HIS A 598 4.79 -14.29 33.18
N PRO A 599 5.22 -13.45 34.15
CA PRO A 599 6.56 -12.88 34.18
C PRO A 599 7.64 -13.97 34.16
N HIS A 600 8.62 -13.80 33.27
CA HIS A 600 9.76 -14.69 33.14
C HIS A 600 10.98 -13.93 32.63
N PRO A 601 12.19 -14.14 33.21
CA PRO A 601 13.40 -13.39 32.80
C PRO A 601 13.71 -13.49 31.31
N PHE A 602 13.40 -14.58 30.65
CA PHE A 602 13.55 -14.73 29.20
C PHE A 602 12.74 -13.72 28.43
N LEU A 603 11.49 -13.44 28.83
CA LEU A 603 10.63 -12.46 28.16
C LEU A 603 11.17 -11.04 28.32
N ASP A 604 11.72 -10.72 29.51
CA ASP A 604 12.35 -9.42 29.75
C ASP A 604 13.55 -9.22 28.81
N GLN A 605 14.40 -10.25 28.65
CA GLN A 605 15.55 -10.21 27.74
C GLN A 605 15.13 -10.17 26.27
N LEU A 606 14.07 -10.89 25.88
CA LEU A 606 13.52 -10.86 24.54
C LEU A 606 12.98 -9.47 24.17
N LEU A 607 12.25 -8.83 25.08
CA LEU A 607 11.71 -7.48 24.90
C LEU A 607 12.85 -6.45 24.83
N ALA A 608 13.83 -6.53 25.75
CA ALA A 608 15.01 -5.68 25.75
C ALA A 608 15.83 -5.84 24.47
N HIS A 609 16.05 -7.06 23.99
CA HIS A 609 16.71 -7.32 22.71
C HIS A 609 15.98 -6.63 21.55
N ARG A 610 14.67 -6.77 21.46
CA ARG A 610 13.87 -6.18 20.39
C ARG A 610 13.89 -4.66 20.40
N GLU A 611 13.75 -4.07 21.58
CA GLU A 611 13.81 -2.61 21.74
C GLU A 611 15.19 -2.05 21.35
N ASN A 612 16.26 -2.62 21.88
CA ASN A 612 17.61 -2.20 21.55
C ASN A 612 17.95 -2.44 20.06
N GLN A 613 17.51 -3.55 19.48
CA GLN A 613 17.68 -3.82 18.05
C GLN A 613 16.95 -2.79 17.19
N LYS A 614 15.75 -2.38 17.57
CA LYS A 614 14.99 -1.32 16.90
C LYS A 614 15.74 0.01 16.94
N MET A 615 16.29 0.39 18.11
CA MET A 615 17.06 1.63 18.26
C MET A 615 18.34 1.60 17.40
N LYS A 616 19.08 0.50 17.46
CA LYS A 616 20.26 0.30 16.60
C LYS A 616 19.92 0.44 15.11
N THR A 617 18.86 -0.21 14.64
CA THR A 617 18.45 -0.13 13.23
C THR A 617 18.04 1.29 12.84
N THR A 618 17.37 2.01 13.74
CA THR A 618 17.02 3.42 13.54
C THR A 618 18.29 4.27 13.38
N LEU A 619 19.28 4.09 14.26
CA LEU A 619 20.57 4.81 14.19
C LEU A 619 21.37 4.48 12.93
N GLU A 620 21.42 3.21 12.53
CA GLU A 620 22.03 2.80 11.25
C GLU A 620 21.36 3.47 10.04
N GLY A 621 20.04 3.61 10.07
CA GLY A 621 19.28 4.35 9.07
C GLY A 621 19.64 5.83 9.05
N LEU A 622 19.70 6.49 10.22
CA LEU A 622 20.05 7.91 10.34
C LEU A 622 21.48 8.17 9.86
N ILE A 623 22.46 7.38 10.29
CA ILE A 623 23.88 7.53 9.90
C ILE A 623 24.04 7.45 8.38
N LYS A 624 23.32 6.54 7.72
CA LYS A 624 23.36 6.40 6.25
C LYS A 624 22.78 7.61 5.51
N CYS A 625 21.93 8.38 6.16
CA CYS A 625 21.27 9.55 5.56
C CYS A 625 22.01 10.86 5.83
N VAL A 626 23.12 10.85 6.59
CA VAL A 626 23.94 12.04 6.80
C VAL A 626 24.63 12.40 5.49
N ALA A 627 24.36 13.61 4.99
CA ALA A 627 24.95 14.12 3.77
C ALA A 627 26.37 14.68 3.99
N ALA A 628 27.04 15.06 2.91
CA ALA A 628 28.41 15.58 2.96
C ALA A 628 28.55 16.90 3.76
N ASP A 629 27.47 17.66 3.88
CA ASP A 629 27.40 18.89 4.67
C ASP A 629 27.18 18.66 6.19
N GLY A 630 27.12 17.40 6.64
CA GLY A 630 26.88 17.02 8.03
C GLY A 630 25.43 17.17 8.48
N ARG A 631 24.49 17.23 7.55
CA ARG A 631 23.06 17.38 7.82
C ARG A 631 22.28 16.17 7.33
N ILE A 632 21.10 15.97 7.88
CA ILE A 632 20.11 15.00 7.41
C ILE A 632 19.00 15.78 6.69
N HIS A 633 18.77 15.41 5.42
CA HIS A 633 17.74 15.98 4.55
C HIS A 633 16.60 14.98 4.41
N THR A 634 15.57 15.10 5.24
CA THR A 634 14.36 14.28 5.10
C THR A 634 13.53 14.73 3.90
N THR A 635 12.64 13.87 3.44
CA THR A 635 11.63 14.20 2.43
C THR A 635 10.24 14.22 3.06
N TYR A 636 9.53 15.35 2.98
CA TYR A 636 8.14 15.48 3.39
C TYR A 636 7.20 15.08 2.25
N LYS A 637 6.18 14.28 2.56
CA LYS A 637 5.14 13.92 1.60
C LYS A 637 3.78 14.44 2.09
N GLN A 638 3.12 15.24 1.25
CA GLN A 638 1.79 15.81 1.49
C GLN A 638 0.66 14.83 1.14
N THR A 639 0.93 13.78 0.35
CA THR A 639 -0.06 12.93 -0.31
C THR A 639 -0.20 11.52 0.27
N VAL A 640 0.46 11.21 1.40
CA VAL A 640 0.47 9.85 1.97
C VAL A 640 -0.68 9.60 2.94
N THR A 641 -0.98 10.57 3.80
CA THR A 641 -2.02 10.40 4.82
C THR A 641 -3.38 10.87 4.30
N SER A 642 -4.45 10.14 4.62
CA SER A 642 -5.82 10.58 4.27
C SER A 642 -6.38 11.70 5.15
N THR A 643 -5.62 12.13 6.17
CA THR A 643 -6.01 13.20 7.10
C THR A 643 -5.34 14.54 6.84
N GLY A 644 -4.47 14.63 5.83
CA GLY A 644 -3.70 15.85 5.54
C GLY A 644 -2.40 16.03 6.35
N ARG A 645 -2.10 15.13 7.30
CA ARG A 645 -0.81 15.17 8.01
C ARG A 645 0.35 14.96 7.05
N LEU A 646 1.45 15.67 7.26
CA LEU A 646 2.70 15.42 6.55
C LEU A 646 3.30 14.08 7.00
N SER A 647 3.91 13.38 6.07
CA SER A 647 4.71 12.18 6.33
C SER A 647 6.17 12.47 6.00
N SER A 648 7.10 11.96 6.80
CA SER A 648 8.55 12.12 6.62
C SER A 648 9.17 10.79 6.20
N THR A 649 10.03 10.80 5.19
CA THR A 649 10.73 9.62 4.67
C THR A 649 12.19 9.96 4.35
N ASP A 650 13.03 8.96 4.32
CA ASP A 650 14.42 9.02 3.86
C ASP A 650 15.31 10.05 4.58
N PRO A 651 15.37 10.04 5.93
CA PRO A 651 14.75 9.11 6.89
C PRO A 651 13.43 9.64 7.47
N ASN A 652 12.62 8.74 8.09
CA ASN A 652 11.45 9.18 8.83
C ASN A 652 11.85 9.75 10.21
N LEU A 653 11.95 11.06 10.32
CA LEU A 653 12.29 11.77 11.58
C LEU A 653 11.12 11.82 12.57
N GLN A 654 9.89 11.63 12.12
CA GLN A 654 8.69 11.63 12.97
C GLN A 654 8.57 10.36 13.83
N ASN A 655 9.33 9.30 13.51
CA ASN A 655 9.33 8.04 14.24
C ASN A 655 10.36 7.99 15.40
N ILE A 656 11.15 9.03 15.61
CA ILE A 656 12.09 9.08 16.73
C ILE A 656 11.30 9.28 18.03
N PRO A 657 11.39 8.35 19.03
CA PRO A 657 10.57 8.45 20.23
C PRO A 657 10.88 9.72 21.04
N VAL A 658 9.83 10.39 21.52
CA VAL A 658 9.97 11.60 22.33
C VAL A 658 10.12 11.28 23.81
N ARG A 659 9.40 10.24 24.30
CA ARG A 659 9.20 9.99 25.74
C ARG A 659 10.16 8.96 26.35
N THR A 660 10.83 8.18 25.51
CA THR A 660 11.74 7.15 26.02
C THR A 660 13.15 7.73 26.23
N PRO A 661 13.92 7.26 27.25
CA PRO A 661 15.30 7.70 27.42
C PRO A 661 16.16 7.50 26.16
N ALA A 662 16.02 6.36 25.49
CA ALA A 662 16.73 6.07 24.25
C ALA A 662 16.38 7.06 23.12
N GLY A 663 15.12 7.44 22.98
CA GLY A 663 14.70 8.42 21.97
C GLY A 663 15.23 9.83 22.27
N ARG A 664 15.31 10.22 23.54
CA ARG A 664 15.91 11.48 23.98
C ARG A 664 17.41 11.51 23.72
N GLU A 665 18.13 10.42 23.98
CA GLU A 665 19.54 10.28 23.59
C GLU A 665 19.74 10.47 22.09
N ILE A 666 18.87 9.84 21.25
CA ILE A 666 18.94 10.03 19.79
C ILE A 666 18.65 11.49 19.40
N ARG A 667 17.63 12.14 20.01
CA ARG A 667 17.32 13.56 19.75
C ARG A 667 18.46 14.49 20.13
N SER A 668 19.25 14.18 21.15
CA SER A 668 20.39 14.97 21.54
C SER A 668 21.57 14.93 20.55
N ALA A 669 21.53 14.04 19.55
CA ALA A 669 22.49 14.04 18.45
C ALA A 669 22.08 14.99 17.28
N PHE A 670 20.87 15.52 17.29
CA PHE A 670 20.44 16.55 16.35
C PHE A 670 20.76 17.92 16.94
N VAL A 671 21.72 18.60 16.34
CA VAL A 671 22.35 19.79 16.92
C VAL A 671 22.09 21.04 16.09
N VAL A 672 22.40 22.21 16.68
CA VAL A 672 22.40 23.46 15.94
C VAL A 672 23.55 23.44 14.91
N GLY A 673 23.28 23.94 13.70
CA GLY A 673 24.27 24.01 12.61
C GLY A 673 25.22 25.20 12.71
N ASP A 674 26.29 25.12 11.93
CA ASP A 674 27.30 26.17 11.89
C ASP A 674 26.70 27.51 11.47
N GLY A 675 27.06 28.57 12.22
CA GLY A 675 26.61 29.96 12.02
C GLY A 675 25.26 30.28 12.66
N TYR A 676 24.70 29.35 13.43
CA TYR A 676 23.51 29.52 14.27
C TYR A 676 23.86 29.33 15.75
N ASP A 677 22.97 29.72 16.63
CA ASP A 677 23.25 29.80 18.07
C ASP A 677 22.47 28.74 18.88
N THR A 678 21.26 28.46 18.49
CA THR A 678 20.38 27.50 19.20
C THR A 678 19.31 26.93 18.30
N LEU A 679 18.73 25.80 18.71
CA LEU A 679 17.46 25.30 18.21
C LEU A 679 16.34 25.86 19.09
N LEU A 680 15.22 26.24 18.50
CA LEU A 680 13.97 26.58 19.14
C LEU A 680 12.91 25.56 18.69
N THR A 681 12.23 24.94 19.66
CA THR A 681 11.06 24.12 19.40
C THR A 681 9.81 24.82 19.85
N ALA A 682 8.73 24.66 19.12
CA ALA A 682 7.42 25.17 19.47
C ALA A 682 6.35 24.15 19.15
N ASP A 683 5.57 23.72 20.13
CA ASP A 683 4.57 22.63 20.03
C ASP A 683 3.21 23.12 20.53
N TYR A 684 2.16 22.70 19.83
CA TYR A 684 0.78 22.97 20.24
C TYR A 684 0.37 22.13 21.46
N SER A 685 -0.07 22.80 22.48
CA SER A 685 -0.66 22.13 23.64
C SER A 685 -2.05 21.58 23.34
N GLN A 686 -2.16 20.25 23.25
CA GLN A 686 -3.45 19.54 23.16
C GLN A 686 -4.34 19.99 21.98
N ILE A 687 -3.76 20.23 20.81
CA ILE A 687 -4.47 20.79 19.65
C ILE A 687 -5.72 20.02 19.29
N GLU A 688 -5.67 18.68 19.27
CA GLU A 688 -6.83 17.85 18.92
C GLU A 688 -7.98 18.00 19.91
N MET A 689 -7.67 18.20 21.21
CA MET A 689 -8.70 18.42 22.24
C MET A 689 -9.31 19.82 22.15
N ARG A 690 -8.53 20.82 21.73
CA ARG A 690 -9.01 22.17 21.48
C ARG A 690 -9.90 22.23 20.24
N VAL A 691 -9.53 21.50 19.18
CA VAL A 691 -10.38 21.31 18.00
C VAL A 691 -11.68 20.58 18.37
N MET A 692 -11.61 19.52 19.20
CA MET A 692 -12.80 18.84 19.70
C MET A 692 -13.71 19.78 20.51
N ALA A 693 -13.16 20.60 21.40
CA ALA A 693 -13.93 21.57 22.17
C ALA A 693 -14.66 22.56 21.25
N HIS A 694 -13.97 23.03 20.20
CA HIS A 694 -14.57 23.93 19.21
C HIS A 694 -15.67 23.24 18.39
N LEU A 695 -15.39 22.08 17.80
CA LEU A 695 -16.34 21.37 16.91
C LEU A 695 -17.56 20.84 17.66
N SER A 696 -17.42 20.46 18.94
CA SER A 696 -18.52 19.96 19.77
C SER A 696 -19.35 21.08 20.40
N GLU A 697 -18.82 22.30 20.42
CA GLU A 697 -19.42 23.45 21.13
C GLU A 697 -19.82 23.13 22.57
N ASP A 698 -19.14 22.16 23.21
CA ASP A 698 -19.43 21.77 24.58
C ASP A 698 -19.07 22.87 25.56
N ALA A 699 -20.09 23.44 26.19
CA ALA A 699 -19.93 24.60 27.06
C ALA A 699 -18.93 24.37 28.23
N GLY A 700 -18.87 23.11 28.74
CA GLY A 700 -17.96 22.80 29.82
C GLY A 700 -16.49 22.75 29.37
N LEU A 701 -16.22 22.19 28.19
CA LEU A 701 -14.87 22.17 27.62
C LEU A 701 -14.41 23.54 27.19
N VAL A 702 -15.30 24.31 26.52
CA VAL A 702 -14.97 25.68 26.06
C VAL A 702 -14.64 26.57 27.26
N GLU A 703 -15.42 26.49 28.32
CA GLU A 703 -15.19 27.31 29.52
C GLU A 703 -13.89 26.91 30.24
N ALA A 704 -13.59 25.62 30.36
CA ALA A 704 -12.34 25.18 30.98
C ALA A 704 -11.09 25.76 30.27
N TYR A 705 -11.09 25.72 28.93
CA TYR A 705 -9.98 26.31 28.16
C TYR A 705 -9.91 27.84 28.27
N ARG A 706 -11.05 28.54 28.29
CA ARG A 706 -11.08 30.00 28.44
C ARG A 706 -10.58 30.45 29.79
N GLN A 707 -10.78 29.66 30.84
CA GLN A 707 -10.31 29.93 32.19
C GLN A 707 -8.85 29.52 32.42
N GLY A 708 -8.20 28.90 31.44
CA GLY A 708 -6.82 28.42 31.56
C GLY A 708 -6.65 27.23 32.52
N GLU A 709 -7.72 26.48 32.78
CA GLU A 709 -7.65 25.30 33.63
C GLU A 709 -6.96 24.11 32.93
N ASP A 710 -6.22 23.30 33.70
CA ASP A 710 -5.75 22.01 33.18
C ASP A 710 -6.95 21.16 32.85
N LEU A 711 -7.15 20.92 31.52
CA LEU A 711 -8.31 20.20 31.00
C LEU A 711 -8.46 18.81 31.65
N HIS A 712 -7.35 18.10 31.86
CA HIS A 712 -7.44 16.73 32.40
C HIS A 712 -7.80 16.74 33.90
N ASN A 713 -7.38 17.74 34.65
CA ASN A 713 -7.80 17.93 36.03
C ASN A 713 -9.26 18.36 36.09
N TYR A 714 -9.67 19.30 35.25
CA TYR A 714 -11.06 19.77 35.18
C TYR A 714 -12.00 18.62 34.80
N VAL A 715 -11.71 17.90 33.70
CA VAL A 715 -12.51 16.74 33.26
C VAL A 715 -12.51 15.63 34.33
N GLY A 716 -11.37 15.37 34.97
CA GLY A 716 -11.24 14.41 36.06
C GLY A 716 -12.14 14.72 37.24
N SER A 717 -12.11 16.00 37.68
CA SER A 717 -12.99 16.48 38.71
C SER A 717 -14.48 16.23 38.39
N ARG A 718 -14.88 16.52 37.16
CA ARG A 718 -16.28 16.40 36.72
C ARG A 718 -16.74 14.95 36.48
N VAL A 719 -15.86 14.10 35.98
CA VAL A 719 -16.19 12.69 35.67
C VAL A 719 -16.18 11.80 36.92
N PHE A 720 -15.26 12.07 37.86
CA PHE A 720 -15.12 11.31 39.10
C PHE A 720 -15.78 11.96 40.29
N GLU A 721 -16.38 13.13 40.11
CA GLU A 721 -17.10 13.91 41.16
C GLU A 721 -16.23 14.22 42.39
N VAL A 722 -14.96 14.61 42.16
CA VAL A 722 -14.01 15.01 43.19
C VAL A 722 -13.57 16.46 42.96
N PRO A 723 -13.16 17.20 44.02
CA PRO A 723 -12.56 18.55 43.86
C PRO A 723 -11.36 18.47 42.90
N VAL A 724 -11.08 19.59 42.19
CA VAL A 724 -9.94 19.65 41.21
C VAL A 724 -8.60 19.31 41.87
N GLU A 725 -8.44 19.77 43.12
CA GLU A 725 -7.23 19.57 43.94
C GLU A 725 -7.05 18.10 44.38
N GLU A 726 -8.12 17.32 44.36
CA GLU A 726 -8.10 15.91 44.71
C GLU A 726 -7.95 14.95 43.51
N VAL A 727 -7.83 15.51 42.29
CA VAL A 727 -7.58 14.71 41.09
C VAL A 727 -6.15 14.15 41.14
N THR A 728 -6.04 12.90 41.51
CA THR A 728 -4.76 12.21 41.61
C THR A 728 -4.10 12.04 40.23
N PRO A 729 -2.75 11.86 40.17
CA PRO A 729 -2.06 11.56 38.92
C PRO A 729 -2.64 10.34 38.18
N GLU A 730 -3.17 9.35 38.92
CA GLU A 730 -3.82 8.19 38.31
C GLU A 730 -5.17 8.56 37.66
N LEU A 731 -6.02 9.31 38.35
CA LEU A 731 -7.28 9.80 37.78
C LEU A 731 -7.00 10.67 36.53
N ARG A 732 -6.03 11.56 36.62
CA ARG A 732 -5.61 12.38 35.48
C ARG A 732 -5.15 11.54 34.28
N ARG A 733 -4.36 10.47 34.51
CA ARG A 733 -3.96 9.52 33.49
C ARG A 733 -5.16 8.81 32.86
N ARG A 734 -6.15 8.37 33.67
CA ARG A 734 -7.39 7.73 33.19
C ARG A 734 -8.20 8.71 32.32
N VAL A 735 -8.34 9.95 32.75
CA VAL A 735 -9.02 11.01 31.96
C VAL A 735 -8.31 11.24 30.63
N LYS A 736 -7.00 11.37 30.65
CA LYS A 736 -6.22 11.57 29.44
C LYS A 736 -6.45 10.43 28.43
N ALA A 737 -6.31 9.19 28.88
CA ALA A 737 -6.53 8.01 28.03
C ALA A 737 -7.97 7.95 27.50
N MET A 738 -8.96 8.32 28.33
CA MET A 738 -10.37 8.37 27.94
C MET A 738 -10.63 9.48 26.92
N SER A 739 -10.20 10.70 27.18
CA SER A 739 -10.45 11.85 26.29
C SER A 739 -9.88 11.62 24.90
N TYR A 740 -8.61 11.19 24.81
CA TYR A 740 -8.01 10.84 23.53
C TYR A 740 -8.67 9.58 22.92
N GLY A 741 -8.98 8.59 23.75
CA GLY A 741 -9.68 7.39 23.30
C GLY A 741 -11.02 7.68 22.64
N LEU A 742 -11.79 8.63 23.17
CA LEU A 742 -13.07 9.05 22.60
C LEU A 742 -12.90 9.75 21.26
N VAL A 743 -11.91 10.64 21.14
CA VAL A 743 -11.55 11.29 19.88
C VAL A 743 -11.19 10.25 18.80
N TYR A 744 -10.50 9.18 19.21
CA TYR A 744 -10.14 8.09 18.31
C TYR A 744 -11.22 6.99 18.15
N GLY A 745 -12.44 7.22 18.65
CA GLY A 745 -13.55 6.26 18.53
C GLY A 745 -13.32 4.95 19.29
N LEU A 746 -12.58 4.99 20.40
CA LEU A 746 -12.27 3.81 21.20
C LEU A 746 -13.53 3.28 21.88
N SER A 747 -13.80 1.97 21.75
CA SER A 747 -14.90 1.32 22.46
C SER A 747 -14.57 1.14 23.95
N ALA A 748 -15.60 0.86 24.77
CA ALA A 748 -15.39 0.55 26.18
C ALA A 748 -14.46 -0.64 26.41
N TYR A 749 -14.43 -1.61 25.48
CA TYR A 749 -13.49 -2.72 25.49
C TYR A 749 -12.06 -2.27 25.22
N GLY A 750 -11.86 -1.39 24.22
CA GLY A 750 -10.55 -0.81 23.93
C GLY A 750 -10.01 0.03 25.10
N LEU A 751 -10.89 0.87 25.69
CA LEU A 751 -10.54 1.68 26.86
C LEU A 751 -10.20 0.82 28.09
N SER A 752 -10.93 -0.29 28.32
CA SER A 752 -10.66 -1.21 29.44
C SER A 752 -9.24 -1.79 29.36
N GLY A 753 -8.78 -2.14 28.15
CA GLY A 753 -7.42 -2.63 27.92
C GLY A 753 -6.34 -1.58 28.15
N GLN A 754 -6.61 -0.30 27.81
CA GLN A 754 -5.65 0.79 28.05
C GLN A 754 -5.53 1.16 29.55
N LEU A 755 -6.62 1.07 30.29
CA LEU A 755 -6.68 1.48 31.68
C LEU A 755 -6.49 0.34 32.67
N ASP A 756 -6.41 -0.88 32.19
CA ASP A 756 -6.31 -2.10 33.02
C ASP A 756 -7.50 -2.23 34.00
N ILE A 757 -8.71 -1.96 33.51
CA ILE A 757 -9.98 -2.03 34.23
C ILE A 757 -10.95 -2.95 33.49
N THR A 758 -12.08 -3.30 34.13
CA THR A 758 -13.10 -4.10 33.47
C THR A 758 -13.85 -3.31 32.38
N PRO A 759 -14.38 -3.96 31.34
CA PRO A 759 -15.22 -3.29 30.34
C PRO A 759 -16.45 -2.59 30.90
N GLY A 760 -16.99 -3.10 32.02
CA GLY A 760 -18.12 -2.48 32.76
C GLY A 760 -17.70 -1.15 33.39
N GLU A 761 -16.56 -1.10 34.06
CA GLU A 761 -16.02 0.14 34.64
C GLU A 761 -15.68 1.15 33.54
N ALA A 762 -15.05 0.71 32.45
CA ALA A 762 -14.77 1.59 31.30
C ALA A 762 -16.05 2.21 30.72
N LYS A 763 -17.11 1.41 30.57
CA LYS A 763 -18.41 1.87 30.09
C LYS A 763 -19.06 2.87 31.07
N SER A 764 -18.92 2.64 32.39
CA SER A 764 -19.43 3.56 33.43
C SER A 764 -18.73 4.91 33.35
N ILE A 765 -17.38 4.91 33.22
CA ILE A 765 -16.57 6.15 33.08
C ILE A 765 -16.97 6.91 31.79
N MET A 766 -17.12 6.22 30.67
CA MET A 766 -17.56 6.83 29.42
C MET A 766 -18.98 7.43 29.53
N ASN A 767 -19.90 6.74 30.18
CA ASN A 767 -21.27 7.25 30.40
C ASN A 767 -21.27 8.51 31.29
N ASN A 768 -20.44 8.56 32.34
CA ASN A 768 -20.30 9.73 33.18
C ASN A 768 -19.69 10.91 32.38
N TYR A 769 -18.72 10.64 31.55
CA TYR A 769 -18.15 11.65 30.66
C TYR A 769 -19.21 12.23 29.73
N PHE A 770 -19.96 11.42 29.01
CA PHE A 770 -21.00 11.88 28.08
C PHE A 770 -22.21 12.51 28.76
N LYS A 771 -22.51 12.11 30.00
CA LYS A 771 -23.53 12.80 30.81
C LYS A 771 -23.09 14.24 31.14
N ARG A 772 -21.79 14.44 31.36
CA ARG A 772 -21.24 15.74 31.74
C ARG A 772 -20.93 16.59 30.51
N PHE A 773 -20.41 15.98 29.47
CA PHE A 773 -20.03 16.64 28.22
C PHE A 773 -20.95 16.15 27.08
N GLY A 774 -22.21 16.60 27.14
CA GLY A 774 -23.24 16.15 26.19
C GLY A 774 -23.02 16.68 24.77
N GLY A 775 -22.38 17.86 24.63
CA GLY A 775 -21.98 18.42 23.34
C GLY A 775 -21.03 17.52 22.59
N VAL A 776 -20.03 16.94 23.30
CA VAL A 776 -19.09 16.00 22.69
C VAL A 776 -19.82 14.77 22.13
N LYS A 777 -20.77 14.21 22.93
CA LYS A 777 -21.55 13.06 22.47
C LYS A 777 -22.39 13.39 21.24
N ALA A 778 -23.08 14.53 21.25
CA ALA A 778 -23.90 14.98 20.13
C ALA A 778 -23.07 15.16 18.85
N TYR A 779 -21.88 15.73 18.97
CA TYR A 779 -20.95 15.89 17.86
C TYR A 779 -20.50 14.53 17.30
N LEU A 780 -20.05 13.61 18.15
CA LEU A 780 -19.56 12.30 17.72
C LEU A 780 -20.66 11.48 17.02
N ASP A 781 -21.85 11.44 17.62
CA ASP A 781 -23.01 10.76 17.00
C ASP A 781 -23.42 11.41 15.66
N GLY A 782 -23.38 12.76 15.61
CA GLY A 782 -23.68 13.54 14.41
C GLY A 782 -22.67 13.36 13.29
N ALA A 783 -21.37 13.30 13.60
CA ALA A 783 -20.30 13.14 12.61
C ALA A 783 -20.42 11.81 11.82
N VAL A 784 -20.72 10.70 12.51
CA VAL A 784 -20.94 9.40 11.86
C VAL A 784 -22.21 9.44 11.01
N ALA A 785 -23.31 10.02 11.53
CA ALA A 785 -24.56 10.12 10.78
C ALA A 785 -24.40 10.96 9.50
N GLN A 786 -23.70 12.08 9.59
CA GLN A 786 -23.41 12.94 8.46
C GLN A 786 -22.52 12.22 7.44
N ALA A 787 -21.47 11.54 7.88
CA ALA A 787 -20.57 10.78 7.00
C ALA A 787 -21.32 9.68 6.23
N ARG A 788 -22.30 9.00 6.85
CA ARG A 788 -23.17 8.04 6.15
C ARG A 788 -24.06 8.69 5.08
N GLN A 789 -24.47 9.92 5.31
CA GLN A 789 -25.34 10.63 4.35
C GLN A 789 -24.55 11.21 3.19
N SER A 790 -23.39 11.81 3.47
CA SER A 790 -22.56 12.50 2.46
C SER A 790 -21.55 11.57 1.76
N GLY A 791 -21.21 10.43 2.36
CA GLY A 791 -20.13 9.53 1.93
C GLY A 791 -18.71 9.96 2.34
N TYR A 792 -18.59 11.11 3.03
CA TYR A 792 -17.28 11.65 3.46
C TYR A 792 -17.39 12.41 4.78
N THR A 793 -16.22 12.67 5.38
CA THR A 793 -16.05 13.67 6.45
C THR A 793 -15.18 14.83 5.96
N GLU A 794 -15.30 15.97 6.62
CA GLU A 794 -14.66 17.22 6.19
C GLU A 794 -14.01 17.91 7.40
N THR A 795 -12.83 18.55 7.19
CA THR A 795 -12.20 19.43 8.18
C THR A 795 -12.80 20.83 8.14
N MET A 796 -12.44 21.67 9.09
CA MET A 796 -12.83 23.12 9.09
C MET A 796 -12.31 23.86 7.85
N PHE A 797 -11.33 23.32 7.15
CA PHE A 797 -10.74 23.90 5.94
C PHE A 797 -11.26 23.30 4.64
N GLY A 798 -12.28 22.41 4.70
CA GLY A 798 -12.87 21.79 3.51
C GLY A 798 -12.08 20.57 2.99
N ARG A 799 -11.16 20.02 3.79
CA ARG A 799 -10.46 18.78 3.41
C ARG A 799 -11.38 17.59 3.60
N ARG A 800 -11.66 16.84 2.52
CA ARG A 800 -12.54 15.69 2.53
C ARG A 800 -11.79 14.39 2.72
N ARG A 801 -12.42 13.46 3.44
CA ARG A 801 -12.05 12.05 3.50
C ARG A 801 -13.27 11.21 3.17
N TYR A 802 -13.21 10.49 2.05
CA TYR A 802 -14.29 9.59 1.62
C TYR A 802 -14.27 8.30 2.44
N LEU A 803 -15.44 7.77 2.77
CA LEU A 803 -15.62 6.61 3.66
C LEU A 803 -16.70 5.65 3.10
N PRO A 804 -16.50 5.08 1.91
CA PRO A 804 -17.46 4.14 1.31
C PRO A 804 -17.66 2.88 2.17
N GLU A 805 -16.69 2.54 3.03
CA GLU A 805 -16.75 1.39 3.93
C GLU A 805 -17.79 1.53 5.04
N LEU A 806 -18.38 2.69 5.26
CA LEU A 806 -19.47 2.90 6.21
C LEU A 806 -20.72 2.06 5.87
N ASP A 807 -20.89 1.70 4.58
CA ASP A 807 -21.97 0.88 4.08
C ASP A 807 -21.60 -0.61 3.94
N SER A 808 -20.40 -1.01 4.37
CA SER A 808 -19.91 -2.38 4.26
C SER A 808 -20.77 -3.34 5.11
N ASP A 809 -21.10 -4.50 4.54
CA ASP A 809 -21.75 -5.60 5.25
C ASP A 809 -20.83 -6.20 6.32
N ASN A 810 -19.51 -6.09 6.15
CA ASN A 810 -18.53 -6.53 7.13
C ASN A 810 -18.50 -5.58 8.34
N ARG A 811 -18.91 -6.09 9.48
CA ARG A 811 -18.97 -5.33 10.74
C ARG A 811 -17.63 -4.69 11.13
N VAL A 812 -16.52 -5.41 10.95
CA VAL A 812 -15.18 -4.91 11.35
C VAL A 812 -14.75 -3.75 10.46
N VAL A 813 -14.97 -3.88 9.14
CA VAL A 813 -14.70 -2.81 8.15
C VAL A 813 -15.55 -1.58 8.48
N ARG A 814 -16.85 -1.76 8.71
CA ARG A 814 -17.77 -0.69 9.06
C ARG A 814 -17.40 0.03 10.36
N GLU A 815 -17.08 -0.73 11.44
CA GLU A 815 -16.64 -0.14 12.73
C GLU A 815 -15.31 0.61 12.60
N ASN A 816 -14.41 0.18 11.69
CA ASN A 816 -13.18 0.92 11.38
C ASN A 816 -13.49 2.23 10.65
N ALA A 817 -14.40 2.21 9.69
CA ALA A 817 -14.84 3.41 8.98
C ALA A 817 -15.56 4.41 9.91
N GLU A 818 -16.38 3.94 10.85
CA GLU A 818 -16.98 4.79 11.89
C GLU A 818 -15.92 5.47 12.75
N ARG A 819 -14.87 4.76 13.17
CA ARG A 819 -13.73 5.36 13.87
C ARG A 819 -12.99 6.38 13.02
N ALA A 820 -12.82 6.09 11.73
CA ALA A 820 -12.21 7.03 10.81
C ALA A 820 -13.06 8.30 10.64
N ALA A 821 -14.39 8.17 10.59
CA ALA A 821 -15.34 9.29 10.53
C ALA A 821 -15.25 10.21 11.74
N LEU A 822 -15.03 9.65 12.93
CA LEU A 822 -14.86 10.43 14.17
C LEU A 822 -13.52 11.17 14.21
N ASN A 823 -12.47 10.50 13.79
CA ASN A 823 -11.09 10.94 13.96
C ASN A 823 -10.64 11.94 12.87
N ALA A 824 -11.05 11.72 11.60
CA ALA A 824 -10.54 12.49 10.48
C ALA A 824 -10.83 13.99 10.54
N PRO A 825 -12.01 14.48 10.94
CA PRO A 825 -12.26 15.92 11.06
C PRO A 825 -11.35 16.59 12.08
N ILE A 826 -11.08 15.93 13.20
CA ILE A 826 -10.29 16.49 14.31
C ILE A 826 -8.79 16.47 13.96
N GLN A 827 -8.27 15.30 13.56
CA GLN A 827 -6.87 15.20 13.16
C GLN A 827 -6.56 16.00 11.92
N GLY A 828 -7.46 16.00 10.94
CA GLY A 828 -7.28 16.78 9.71
C GLY A 828 -7.28 18.28 9.99
N THR A 829 -8.20 18.77 10.81
CA THR A 829 -8.21 20.19 11.19
C THR A 829 -6.92 20.55 11.95
N ALA A 830 -6.44 19.71 12.87
CA ALA A 830 -5.17 19.95 13.55
C ALA A 830 -3.98 19.98 12.55
N ALA A 831 -3.98 19.08 11.55
CA ALA A 831 -2.98 19.09 10.50
C ALA A 831 -3.04 20.34 9.60
N ASP A 832 -4.23 20.84 9.31
CA ASP A 832 -4.41 22.06 8.54
C ASP A 832 -3.95 23.29 9.35
N ILE A 833 -4.22 23.34 10.67
CA ILE A 833 -3.75 24.42 11.55
C ILE A 833 -2.23 24.51 11.57
N ILE A 834 -1.51 23.39 11.72
CA ILE A 834 -0.02 23.43 11.73
C ILE A 834 0.53 23.86 10.37
N LYS A 835 -0.13 23.50 9.25
CA LYS A 835 0.25 23.99 7.92
C LYS A 835 0.04 25.49 7.77
N VAL A 836 -1.08 26.04 8.25
CA VAL A 836 -1.31 27.49 8.30
C VAL A 836 -0.22 28.16 9.15
N ALA A 837 0.09 27.59 10.32
CA ALA A 837 1.17 28.12 11.19
C ALA A 837 2.52 28.13 10.45
N MET A 838 2.85 27.07 9.68
CA MET A 838 4.08 27.04 8.89
C MET A 838 4.15 28.17 7.87
N LEU A 839 3.06 28.41 7.12
CA LEU A 839 2.97 29.51 6.15
C LEU A 839 3.17 30.87 6.82
N ARG A 840 2.51 31.09 7.93
CA ARG A 840 2.56 32.37 8.67
C ARG A 840 3.93 32.61 9.32
N VAL A 841 4.49 31.58 9.96
CA VAL A 841 5.83 31.65 10.58
C VAL A 841 6.89 31.94 9.53
N ASP A 842 6.88 31.22 8.38
CA ASP A 842 7.85 31.46 7.32
C ASP A 842 7.74 32.88 6.75
N ALA A 843 6.54 33.36 6.48
CA ALA A 843 6.29 34.71 6.00
C ALA A 843 6.77 35.77 7.03
N ALA A 844 6.42 35.62 8.31
CA ALA A 844 6.79 36.56 9.36
C ALA A 844 8.31 36.59 9.63
N LEU A 845 9.01 35.45 9.55
CA LEU A 845 10.46 35.39 9.66
C LEU A 845 11.13 36.12 8.48
N ARG A 846 10.64 35.95 7.26
CA ARG A 846 11.13 36.65 6.06
C ARG A 846 10.89 38.16 6.18
N ASP A 847 9.69 38.60 6.57
CA ASP A 847 9.32 40.01 6.72
C ASP A 847 10.12 40.69 7.83
N ALA A 848 10.46 39.94 8.87
CA ALA A 848 11.32 40.44 9.97
C ALA A 848 12.80 40.57 9.56
N GLY A 849 13.20 40.06 8.39
CA GLY A 849 14.56 40.08 7.88
C GLY A 849 15.56 39.33 8.76
N VAL A 850 15.10 38.29 9.50
CA VAL A 850 15.96 37.44 10.31
C VAL A 850 16.61 36.33 9.46
N ARG A 851 17.76 35.84 9.92
CA ARG A 851 18.46 34.72 9.28
C ARG A 851 17.97 33.36 9.77
N SER A 852 17.25 33.34 10.87
CA SER A 852 16.65 32.16 11.47
C SER A 852 15.64 31.53 10.53
N ARG A 853 15.49 30.18 10.57
CA ARG A 853 14.73 29.42 9.59
C ARG A 853 14.07 28.16 10.19
N VAL A 854 12.95 27.75 9.67
CA VAL A 854 12.29 26.49 10.03
C VAL A 854 13.07 25.32 9.41
N LEU A 855 13.37 24.31 10.23
CA LEU A 855 14.08 23.10 9.78
C LEU A 855 13.16 21.90 9.65
N LEU A 856 12.33 21.66 10.68
CA LEU A 856 11.51 20.45 10.75
C LEU A 856 10.08 20.77 11.20
N GLN A 857 9.18 19.97 10.72
CA GLN A 857 7.83 19.78 11.26
C GLN A 857 7.68 18.33 11.72
N VAL A 858 7.41 18.10 13.02
CA VAL A 858 7.29 16.76 13.61
C VAL A 858 6.04 16.72 14.48
N HIS A 859 5.01 15.97 14.05
CA HIS A 859 3.68 15.96 14.68
C HIS A 859 3.06 17.37 14.76
N ASP A 860 2.92 17.93 15.95
CA ASP A 860 2.36 19.26 16.18
C ASP A 860 3.45 20.31 16.55
N GLU A 861 4.73 19.94 16.33
CA GLU A 861 5.94 20.71 16.68
C GLU A 861 6.62 21.32 15.43
N LEU A 862 7.09 22.56 15.54
CA LEU A 862 8.05 23.16 14.62
C LEU A 862 9.43 23.26 15.28
N VAL A 863 10.48 22.91 14.53
CA VAL A 863 11.87 23.08 14.95
C VAL A 863 12.51 24.18 14.09
N VAL A 864 13.02 25.21 14.74
CA VAL A 864 13.61 26.41 14.12
C VAL A 864 15.07 26.52 14.49
N GLU A 865 15.94 26.77 13.52
CA GLU A 865 17.36 27.05 13.72
C GLU A 865 17.53 28.55 13.85
N VAL A 866 18.01 29.01 15.01
CA VAL A 866 18.01 30.45 15.39
C VAL A 866 19.39 31.02 15.27
N ALA A 867 19.51 32.11 14.51
CA ALA A 867 20.76 32.82 14.36
C ALA A 867 21.12 33.64 15.61
N LYS A 868 22.41 33.92 15.77
CA LYS A 868 22.94 34.61 16.95
C LYS A 868 22.26 35.99 17.17
N GLY A 869 21.72 36.15 18.38
CA GLY A 869 21.08 37.38 18.79
C GLY A 869 19.62 37.54 18.30
N GLU A 870 19.03 36.55 17.65
CA GLU A 870 17.66 36.61 17.15
C GLU A 870 16.63 35.87 18.02
N LEU A 871 17.06 35.13 19.09
CA LEU A 871 16.22 34.22 19.84
C LEU A 871 14.92 34.83 20.34
N ASP A 872 14.96 35.94 21.06
CA ASP A 872 13.76 36.56 21.66
C ASP A 872 12.78 37.01 20.56
N LYS A 873 13.31 37.57 19.47
CA LYS A 873 12.50 38.04 18.34
C LYS A 873 11.86 36.85 17.61
N VAL A 874 12.63 35.82 17.32
CA VAL A 874 12.15 34.60 16.60
C VAL A 874 11.13 33.84 17.45
N ARG A 875 11.40 33.67 18.76
CA ARG A 875 10.46 33.05 19.68
C ARG A 875 9.11 33.76 19.66
N THR A 876 9.13 35.11 19.82
CA THR A 876 7.90 35.91 19.80
C THR A 876 7.14 35.79 18.49
N ILE A 877 7.84 35.76 17.34
CA ILE A 877 7.21 35.54 16.04
C ILE A 877 6.57 34.17 15.98
N VAL A 878 7.32 33.10 16.29
CA VAL A 878 6.84 31.73 16.19
C VAL A 878 5.63 31.48 17.08
N GLU A 879 5.70 31.87 18.36
CA GLU A 879 4.59 31.75 19.31
C GLU A 879 3.35 32.52 18.82
N ASN A 880 3.51 33.81 18.43
CA ASN A 880 2.39 34.61 17.97
C ASN A 880 1.72 34.07 16.72
N GLU A 881 2.50 33.61 15.71
CA GLU A 881 1.95 33.12 14.45
C GLU A 881 1.29 31.74 14.61
N MET A 882 1.81 30.90 15.51
CA MET A 882 1.19 29.64 15.86
C MET A 882 -0.08 29.85 16.70
N ASP A 883 -0.05 30.63 17.77
CA ASP A 883 -1.21 30.93 18.63
C ASP A 883 -2.39 31.52 17.85
N ASN A 884 -2.10 32.31 16.83
CA ASN A 884 -3.09 33.00 16.01
C ASN A 884 -3.30 32.37 14.62
N ALA A 885 -2.88 31.13 14.41
CA ALA A 885 -3.00 30.45 13.12
C ALA A 885 -4.46 30.39 12.64
N ILE A 886 -5.41 30.17 13.53
CA ILE A 886 -6.84 30.20 13.28
C ILE A 886 -7.61 30.70 14.52
N GLU A 887 -8.79 31.25 14.29
CA GLU A 887 -9.70 31.63 15.37
C GLU A 887 -10.62 30.44 15.73
N LEU A 888 -10.48 29.93 16.95
CA LEU A 888 -11.35 28.90 17.52
C LEU A 888 -12.17 29.48 18.68
N SER A 889 -13.22 28.74 19.10
CA SER A 889 -13.98 29.10 20.32
C SER A 889 -13.17 29.01 21.62
N VAL A 890 -12.00 28.34 21.54
CA VAL A 890 -11.00 28.22 22.61
C VAL A 890 -9.65 28.75 22.11
N PRO A 891 -8.80 29.31 22.95
CA PRO A 891 -7.48 29.79 22.54
C PRO A 891 -6.61 28.60 22.11
N LEU A 892 -5.79 28.78 21.06
CA LEU A 892 -4.63 27.93 20.84
C LEU A 892 -3.55 28.32 21.89
N GLU A 893 -2.68 27.37 22.21
CA GLU A 893 -1.60 27.59 23.17
C GLU A 893 -0.37 26.84 22.74
N VAL A 894 0.74 27.54 22.60
CA VAL A 894 2.02 27.03 22.18
C VAL A 894 2.99 26.99 23.33
N SER A 895 3.64 25.85 23.52
CA SER A 895 4.79 25.73 24.42
C SER A 895 6.07 25.83 23.60
N SER A 896 7.07 26.58 24.06
CA SER A 896 8.35 26.67 23.38
C SER A 896 9.55 26.42 24.31
N GLY A 897 10.59 25.80 23.77
CA GLY A 897 11.86 25.58 24.43
C GLY A 897 13.03 25.86 23.48
N HIS A 898 14.25 26.04 24.02
CA HIS A 898 15.45 26.21 23.19
C HIS A 898 16.66 25.53 23.81
N GLY A 899 17.59 25.10 22.99
CA GLY A 899 18.80 24.42 23.46
C GLY A 899 19.81 24.22 22.33
N SER A 900 20.97 23.68 22.67
CA SER A 900 22.04 23.38 21.71
C SER A 900 21.72 22.20 20.81
N ASN A 901 20.77 21.38 21.22
CA ASN A 901 20.30 20.20 20.49
C ASN A 901 18.78 20.01 20.67
N TRP A 902 18.20 19.08 19.93
CA TRP A 902 16.75 18.88 19.89
C TRP A 902 16.14 18.37 21.21
N ASP A 903 16.91 17.59 22.01
CA ASP A 903 16.43 17.13 23.33
C ASP A 903 16.43 18.28 24.35
N GLU A 904 17.48 19.11 24.38
CA GLU A 904 17.55 20.28 25.25
C GLU A 904 16.53 21.37 24.90
N ALA A 905 16.20 21.49 23.61
CA ALA A 905 15.17 22.40 23.14
C ALA A 905 13.75 21.94 23.48
N ALA A 906 13.54 20.66 23.86
CA ALA A 906 12.22 20.15 24.25
C ALA A 906 11.73 20.87 25.55
N HIS A 907 10.41 21.02 25.71
CA HIS A 907 9.74 21.76 26.80
C HIS A 907 8.77 20.85 27.58
#